data_b8138731d48fbd62084a4b2b0b8eedd0
#
_entry.id   b8138731d48fbd62084a4b2b0b8eedd0
#
_cell.length_a   1.000
_cell.length_b   1.000
_cell.length_c   1.000
_cell.angle_alpha   90.00
_cell.angle_beta   90.00
_cell.angle_gamma   90.00
#
_symmetry.space_group_name_H-M   'P 1'
#
loop_
_entity.id
_entity.type
_entity.pdbx_description
1 polymer ?
#
loop_
_entity_poly.entity_id
_entity_poly.type
_entity_poly.pdbx_seq_one_letter_code
_entity_poly.pdbx_strand_id
1 'polypeptide(L)'
;MLIGPVFAREVAIAPRRPRLYITRTLFCLLLLFLMSTAWLVLTGTQLVRDLGDLARFGSALFQLLAYLQLALSVFFSALLAASAVAQEKDRRTLVLLLLTSLSNSELVLGKLLASLLNVLVVIVAAVPVFMLCALFGGVSFDQIARMFAVTLASVLACGSLGSTLALWREKTFQAVAMTVLVLVLWLAVWGIVATGAVFDSWLGLSCQAWAAGFSPWQAIVEATRPYVEAEPALGPLGTPVHLFLLVAVAISVLLNGVAVAMVRVWNPSRESQPVSREEDTWRRQSIWGAEHDATRAPPEGASAADQTDSADRQGAPAGTGLLTEPRPGAQVSEPGGDLPSSVPAGSADPHRSPGDAPAPDALAPKDPRTRHVWDNPIIWREIRTWAYGRKILIVRLAYLVLFALSAGSLYWMADSGTSLVRGSGSAALAALFLLSLVLVNAQAVTSLTSERDGRALDLLLVSDLTPKEFVYGKLGGVFYNTKEMVVLPMLLCVYLWHAGALSLEELIYLLVGVAVLYCFAAMLGVHAGMAYENSRSAIGTSLGTVFFLFLGVAACMRIMLAFSGQFEAQLPFLGLIVFGGAGLYLALGVRNPSAAIGLASFACPLVTFYAITSFFMSQNHLAFVAIVAAYGFTTIAMLIPAIDEFDVATGRTTIGEQ
;
A
#
# COMPACT_ATOMS: atom_id res chain seq x y z
N MET A 1 31.31 9.91 -1.31
CA MET A 1 30.24 10.49 -2.17
C MET A 1 28.92 10.33 -1.44
N LEU A 2 28.07 11.36 -1.34
CA LEU A 2 26.76 11.28 -0.65
C LEU A 2 25.73 10.42 -1.41
N ILE A 3 25.89 10.33 -2.72
CA ILE A 3 24.99 9.62 -3.63
C ILE A 3 25.80 8.48 -4.26
N GLY A 4 25.58 7.27 -3.77
CA GLY A 4 26.40 6.10 -4.09
C GLY A 4 26.05 5.42 -5.42
N PRO A 5 26.71 4.28 -5.72
CA PRO A 5 26.55 3.55 -6.97
C PRO A 5 25.13 3.03 -7.22
N VAL A 6 24.31 2.88 -6.17
CA VAL A 6 22.91 2.45 -6.27
C VAL A 6 22.08 3.45 -7.09
N PHE A 7 22.19 4.73 -6.81
CA PHE A 7 21.49 5.76 -7.57
C PHE A 7 22.05 5.93 -8.99
N ALA A 8 23.39 5.95 -9.13
CA ALA A 8 24.03 6.08 -10.44
C ALA A 8 23.57 4.95 -11.40
N ARG A 9 23.46 3.72 -10.91
CA ARG A 9 22.93 2.58 -11.66
C ARG A 9 21.48 2.82 -12.10
N GLU A 10 20.60 3.27 -11.20
CA GLU A 10 19.19 3.51 -11.56
C GLU A 10 19.05 4.64 -12.57
N VAL A 11 19.80 5.74 -12.45
CA VAL A 11 19.81 6.83 -13.44
C VAL A 11 20.26 6.33 -14.82
N ALA A 12 21.26 5.44 -14.88
CA ALA A 12 21.73 4.88 -16.15
C ALA A 12 20.73 3.90 -16.80
N ILE A 13 19.94 3.18 -15.98
CA ILE A 13 18.98 2.19 -16.46
C ILE A 13 17.61 2.82 -16.74
N ALA A 14 17.20 3.86 -16.00
CA ALA A 14 15.88 4.49 -16.11
C ALA A 14 15.52 4.89 -17.55
N PRO A 15 16.40 5.54 -18.35
CA PRO A 15 16.09 5.92 -19.73
C PRO A 15 15.84 4.74 -20.67
N ARG A 16 16.31 3.54 -20.31
CA ARG A 16 16.13 2.32 -21.14
C ARG A 16 14.77 1.65 -20.90
N ARG A 17 14.00 2.08 -19.89
CA ARG A 17 12.70 1.48 -19.55
C ARG A 17 11.57 2.21 -20.29
N PRO A 18 10.86 1.58 -21.25
CA PRO A 18 9.77 2.23 -21.99
C PRO A 18 8.64 2.71 -21.07
N ARG A 19 8.42 2.04 -19.94
CA ARG A 19 7.39 2.41 -18.95
C ARG A 19 7.54 3.84 -18.42
N LEU A 20 8.77 4.35 -18.28
CA LEU A 20 9.01 5.73 -17.84
C LEU A 20 8.45 6.74 -18.83
N TYR A 21 8.66 6.52 -20.13
CA TYR A 21 8.15 7.39 -21.19
C TYR A 21 6.63 7.33 -21.28
N ILE A 22 6.06 6.13 -21.21
CA ILE A 22 4.60 5.92 -21.21
C ILE A 22 3.95 6.66 -20.04
N THR A 23 4.47 6.49 -18.82
CA THR A 23 3.93 7.15 -17.62
C THR A 23 3.98 8.67 -17.74
N ARG A 24 5.09 9.22 -18.21
CA ARG A 24 5.28 10.65 -18.44
C ARG A 24 4.30 11.19 -19.48
N THR A 25 4.20 10.52 -20.63
CA THR A 25 3.30 10.93 -21.72
C THR A 25 1.84 10.85 -21.28
N LEU A 26 1.46 9.77 -20.60
CA LEU A 26 0.10 9.59 -20.07
C LEU A 26 -0.27 10.68 -19.06
N PHE A 27 0.66 11.06 -18.18
CA PHE A 27 0.44 12.11 -17.20
C PHE A 27 0.25 13.49 -17.87
N CYS A 28 1.10 13.85 -18.83
CA CYS A 28 0.95 15.09 -19.61
C CYS A 28 -0.35 15.10 -20.39
N LEU A 29 -0.71 13.97 -21.02
CA LEU A 29 -1.98 13.84 -21.74
C LEU A 29 -3.18 13.99 -20.79
N LEU A 30 -3.11 13.44 -19.58
CA LEU A 30 -4.16 13.60 -18.56
C LEU A 30 -4.35 15.08 -18.20
N LEU A 31 -3.27 15.81 -17.93
CA LEU A 31 -3.34 17.24 -17.61
C LEU A 31 -3.89 18.07 -18.79
N LEU A 32 -3.40 17.82 -20.01
CA LEU A 32 -3.89 18.48 -21.22
C LEU A 32 -5.36 18.15 -21.48
N PHE A 33 -5.76 16.90 -21.24
CA PHE A 33 -7.14 16.47 -21.36
C PHE A 33 -8.06 17.20 -20.36
N LEU A 34 -7.65 17.29 -19.09
CA LEU A 34 -8.39 18.03 -18.06
C LEU A 34 -8.47 19.54 -18.42
N MET A 35 -7.40 20.11 -18.95
CA MET A 35 -7.39 21.49 -19.43
C MET A 35 -8.37 21.68 -20.60
N SER A 36 -8.37 20.77 -21.58
CA SER A 36 -9.27 20.81 -22.73
C SER A 36 -10.73 20.63 -22.32
N THR A 37 -11.01 19.72 -21.36
CA THR A 37 -12.38 19.54 -20.84
C THR A 37 -12.87 20.79 -20.11
N ALA A 38 -12.02 21.42 -19.29
CA ALA A 38 -12.36 22.67 -18.62
C ALA A 38 -12.66 23.79 -19.62
N TRP A 39 -11.86 23.88 -20.69
CA TRP A 39 -12.09 24.84 -21.78
C TRP A 39 -13.42 24.59 -22.50
N LEU A 40 -13.74 23.35 -22.85
CA LEU A 40 -15.00 22.98 -23.51
C LEU A 40 -16.21 23.28 -22.62
N VAL A 41 -16.12 23.04 -21.31
CA VAL A 41 -17.18 23.40 -20.36
C VAL A 41 -17.38 24.91 -20.34
N LEU A 42 -16.31 25.70 -20.24
CA LEU A 42 -16.38 27.14 -20.19
C LEU A 42 -17.06 27.70 -21.49
N THR A 43 -16.58 27.29 -22.66
CA THR A 43 -17.08 27.80 -23.96
C THR A 43 -18.49 27.33 -24.25
N GLY A 44 -18.92 26.19 -23.72
CA GLY A 44 -20.29 25.68 -23.87
C GLY A 44 -21.32 26.35 -22.95
N THR A 45 -20.89 26.94 -21.84
CA THR A 45 -21.78 27.47 -20.77
C THR A 45 -21.71 28.98 -20.60
N GLN A 46 -20.58 29.59 -20.95
CA GLN A 46 -20.34 31.02 -20.77
C GLN A 46 -19.81 31.66 -22.06
N LEU A 47 -20.31 32.87 -22.38
CA LEU A 47 -19.75 33.68 -23.43
C LEU A 47 -18.48 34.37 -22.93
N VAL A 48 -17.33 33.89 -23.35
CA VAL A 48 -16.03 34.54 -23.06
C VAL A 48 -15.98 35.82 -23.90
N ARG A 49 -16.16 36.98 -23.28
CA ARG A 49 -16.20 38.28 -23.96
C ARG A 49 -14.95 39.11 -23.76
N ASP A 50 -14.33 38.99 -22.58
CA ASP A 50 -13.24 39.85 -22.19
C ASP A 50 -11.96 39.08 -21.83
N LEU A 51 -10.80 39.75 -21.94
CA LEU A 51 -9.51 39.21 -21.45
C LEU A 51 -9.53 38.89 -19.94
N GLY A 52 -10.38 39.60 -19.18
CA GLY A 52 -10.58 39.34 -17.76
C GLY A 52 -11.22 37.97 -17.47
N ASP A 53 -12.18 37.53 -18.31
CA ASP A 53 -12.79 36.22 -18.15
C ASP A 53 -11.79 35.10 -18.45
N LEU A 54 -10.94 35.31 -19.46
CA LEU A 54 -9.86 34.37 -19.79
C LEU A 54 -8.81 34.25 -18.65
N ALA A 55 -8.45 35.39 -18.04
CA ALA A 55 -7.53 35.40 -16.92
C ALA A 55 -8.11 34.72 -15.67
N ARG A 56 -9.39 34.90 -15.36
CA ARG A 56 -10.10 34.18 -14.28
C ARG A 56 -10.12 32.68 -14.54
N PHE A 57 -10.42 32.28 -15.78
CA PHE A 57 -10.36 30.87 -16.19
C PHE A 57 -8.95 30.31 -15.99
N GLY A 58 -7.92 31.00 -16.50
CA GLY A 58 -6.52 30.57 -16.36
C GLY A 58 -6.10 30.37 -14.90
N SER A 59 -6.46 31.31 -14.01
CA SER A 59 -6.12 31.21 -12.57
C SER A 59 -6.88 30.09 -11.86
N ALA A 60 -8.18 29.90 -12.13
CA ALA A 60 -8.97 28.83 -11.55
C ALA A 60 -8.49 27.45 -12.03
N LEU A 61 -8.21 27.31 -13.32
CA LEU A 61 -7.66 26.08 -13.90
C LEU A 61 -6.29 25.75 -13.30
N PHE A 62 -5.39 26.73 -13.20
CA PHE A 62 -4.08 26.56 -12.57
C PHE A 62 -4.19 26.03 -11.15
N GLN A 63 -5.05 26.62 -10.32
CA GLN A 63 -5.25 26.19 -8.93
C GLN A 63 -5.74 24.74 -8.88
N LEU A 64 -6.74 24.36 -9.66
CA LEU A 64 -7.27 23.01 -9.69
C LEU A 64 -6.22 21.97 -10.11
N LEU A 65 -5.47 22.27 -11.18
CA LEU A 65 -4.41 21.38 -11.66
C LEU A 65 -3.25 21.30 -10.65
N ALA A 66 -2.91 22.41 -9.96
CA ALA A 66 -1.87 22.43 -8.93
C ALA A 66 -2.23 21.52 -7.74
N TYR A 67 -3.47 21.57 -7.26
CA TYR A 67 -3.95 20.70 -6.18
C TYR A 67 -3.94 19.23 -6.60
N LEU A 68 -4.38 18.92 -7.81
CA LEU A 68 -4.36 17.57 -8.33
C LEU A 68 -2.93 17.04 -8.47
N GLN A 69 -2.01 17.85 -9.02
CA GLN A 69 -0.60 17.48 -9.14
C GLN A 69 0.05 17.23 -7.79
N LEU A 70 -0.18 18.10 -6.80
CA LEU A 70 0.34 17.90 -5.45
C LEU A 70 -0.19 16.60 -4.84
N ALA A 71 -1.50 16.35 -4.90
CA ALA A 71 -2.13 15.16 -4.34
C ALA A 71 -1.54 13.87 -4.94
N LEU A 72 -1.43 13.81 -6.30
CA LEU A 72 -0.80 12.70 -7.00
C LEU A 72 0.67 12.53 -6.62
N SER A 73 1.43 13.61 -6.59
CA SER A 73 2.86 13.58 -6.30
C SER A 73 3.15 13.13 -4.87
N VAL A 74 2.41 13.61 -3.89
CA VAL A 74 2.52 13.23 -2.47
C VAL A 74 2.14 11.76 -2.29
N PHE A 75 1.03 11.33 -2.87
CA PHE A 75 0.58 9.95 -2.78
C PHE A 75 1.59 8.97 -3.39
N PHE A 76 2.01 9.19 -4.63
CA PHE A 76 2.93 8.28 -5.30
C PHE A 76 4.35 8.34 -4.73
N SER A 77 4.84 9.49 -4.26
CA SER A 77 6.17 9.57 -3.65
C SER A 77 6.25 8.75 -2.35
N ALA A 78 5.26 8.91 -1.48
CA ALA A 78 5.17 8.16 -0.24
C ALA A 78 5.06 6.65 -0.48
N LEU A 79 4.15 6.25 -1.40
CA LEU A 79 3.88 4.87 -1.74
C LEU A 79 5.09 4.18 -2.40
N LEU A 80 5.70 4.82 -3.42
CA LEU A 80 6.82 4.24 -4.16
C LEU A 80 8.08 4.14 -3.29
N ALA A 81 8.33 5.15 -2.44
CA ALA A 81 9.47 5.10 -1.51
C ALA A 81 9.29 4.00 -0.45
N ALA A 82 8.10 3.88 0.15
CA ALA A 82 7.81 2.84 1.12
C ALA A 82 7.88 1.43 0.51
N SER A 83 7.22 1.22 -0.64
CA SER A 83 7.18 -0.10 -1.30
C SER A 83 8.54 -0.53 -1.84
N ALA A 84 9.40 0.42 -2.26
CA ALA A 84 10.74 0.14 -2.78
C ALA A 84 11.65 -0.52 -1.73
N VAL A 85 11.66 0.02 -0.52
CA VAL A 85 12.47 -0.51 0.59
C VAL A 85 11.85 -1.78 1.15
N ALA A 86 10.52 -1.79 1.32
CA ALA A 86 9.81 -2.93 1.89
C ALA A 86 9.94 -4.19 1.01
N GLN A 87 9.85 -4.06 -0.31
CA GLN A 87 10.05 -5.18 -1.24
C GLN A 87 11.44 -5.83 -1.09
N GLU A 88 12.50 -5.04 -0.85
CA GLU A 88 13.83 -5.59 -0.65
C GLU A 88 13.98 -6.34 0.68
N LYS A 89 13.24 -5.89 1.70
CA LYS A 89 13.15 -6.63 2.96
C LYS A 89 12.43 -7.97 2.77
N ASP A 90 11.30 -7.98 2.07
CA ASP A 90 10.54 -9.20 1.81
C ASP A 90 11.36 -10.20 0.98
N ARG A 91 12.14 -9.72 0.00
CA ARG A 91 13.08 -10.53 -0.81
C ARG A 91 14.38 -10.88 -0.10
N ARG A 92 14.62 -10.35 1.10
CA ARG A 92 15.87 -10.49 1.87
C ARG A 92 17.12 -9.93 1.18
N THR A 93 16.96 -9.13 0.11
CA THR A 93 18.09 -8.52 -0.63
C THR A 93 18.69 -7.34 0.12
N LEU A 94 17.94 -6.68 1.01
CA LEU A 94 18.46 -5.60 1.85
C LEU A 94 19.64 -6.05 2.73
N VAL A 95 19.58 -7.26 3.29
CA VAL A 95 20.66 -7.81 4.11
C VAL A 95 21.95 -7.97 3.28
N LEU A 96 21.83 -8.45 2.03
CA LEU A 96 22.97 -8.57 1.12
C LEU A 96 23.61 -7.20 0.83
N LEU A 97 22.79 -6.15 0.67
CA LEU A 97 23.30 -4.78 0.49
C LEU A 97 24.00 -4.25 1.74
N LEU A 98 23.52 -4.59 2.93
CA LEU A 98 24.14 -4.20 4.21
C LEU A 98 25.47 -4.92 4.48
N LEU A 99 25.72 -6.07 3.83
CA LEU A 99 26.99 -6.80 3.88
C LEU A 99 28.04 -6.25 2.89
N THR A 100 27.64 -5.42 1.94
CA THR A 100 28.59 -4.75 1.04
C THR A 100 29.29 -3.58 1.74
N SER A 101 30.38 -3.08 1.12
CA SER A 101 31.15 -1.93 1.60
C SER A 101 30.43 -0.57 1.45
N LEU A 102 29.12 -0.55 1.14
CA LEU A 102 28.33 0.66 1.01
C LEU A 102 28.18 1.37 2.36
N SER A 103 28.34 2.69 2.36
CA SER A 103 28.01 3.51 3.52
C SER A 103 26.50 3.56 3.76
N ASN A 104 26.09 3.75 5.01
CA ASN A 104 24.66 3.86 5.36
C ASN A 104 23.97 4.99 4.60
N SER A 105 24.65 6.13 4.40
CA SER A 105 24.13 7.27 3.66
C SER A 105 23.94 6.96 2.17
N GLU A 106 24.89 6.29 1.54
CA GLU A 106 24.76 5.87 0.13
C GLU A 106 23.61 4.88 -0.07
N LEU A 107 23.40 3.98 0.88
CA LEU A 107 22.29 3.04 0.82
C LEU A 107 20.94 3.76 0.97
N VAL A 108 20.77 4.56 2.03
CA VAL A 108 19.49 5.21 2.35
C VAL A 108 19.14 6.27 1.29
N LEU A 109 20.06 7.23 1.03
CA LEU A 109 19.81 8.32 0.07
C LEU A 109 19.76 7.79 -1.38
N GLY A 110 20.63 6.86 -1.74
CA GLY A 110 20.63 6.24 -3.06
C GLY A 110 19.30 5.55 -3.37
N LYS A 111 18.74 4.82 -2.40
CA LYS A 111 17.44 4.16 -2.54
C LYS A 111 16.27 5.14 -2.59
N LEU A 112 16.27 6.15 -1.72
CA LEU A 112 15.26 7.18 -1.72
C LEU A 112 15.20 7.89 -3.07
N LEU A 113 16.33 8.42 -3.55
CA LEU A 113 16.40 9.14 -4.82
C LEU A 113 16.05 8.23 -6.01
N ALA A 114 16.50 6.98 -6.01
CA ALA A 114 16.12 6.00 -7.03
C ALA A 114 14.61 5.72 -7.07
N SER A 115 13.95 5.65 -5.91
CA SER A 115 12.50 5.46 -5.83
C SER A 115 11.70 6.68 -6.30
N LEU A 116 12.21 7.89 -6.02
CA LEU A 116 11.58 9.15 -6.39
C LEU A 116 11.85 9.57 -7.84
N LEU A 117 12.84 8.97 -8.52
CA LEU A 117 13.25 9.38 -9.86
C LEU A 117 12.09 9.43 -10.85
N ASN A 118 11.20 8.42 -10.84
CA ASN A 118 10.04 8.37 -11.72
C ASN A 118 9.06 9.52 -11.43
N VAL A 119 8.81 9.84 -10.16
CA VAL A 119 7.92 10.92 -9.75
C VAL A 119 8.50 12.27 -10.16
N LEU A 120 9.81 12.47 -9.95
CA LEU A 120 10.51 13.70 -10.34
C LEU A 120 10.44 13.95 -11.85
N VAL A 121 10.66 12.91 -12.66
CA VAL A 121 10.57 13.01 -14.13
C VAL A 121 9.15 13.38 -14.58
N VAL A 122 8.13 12.83 -13.94
CA VAL A 122 6.72 13.16 -14.23
C VAL A 122 6.41 14.61 -13.86
N ILE A 123 6.86 15.10 -12.71
CA ILE A 123 6.68 16.49 -12.27
C ILE A 123 7.35 17.45 -13.26
N VAL A 124 8.59 17.19 -13.67
CA VAL A 124 9.32 18.02 -14.64
C VAL A 124 8.61 18.02 -15.99
N ALA A 125 8.06 16.89 -16.41
CA ALA A 125 7.31 16.79 -17.65
C ALA A 125 5.99 17.60 -17.64
N ALA A 126 5.42 17.90 -16.47
CA ALA A 126 4.22 18.74 -16.34
C ALA A 126 4.52 20.24 -16.53
N VAL A 127 5.76 20.71 -16.39
CA VAL A 127 6.13 22.13 -16.50
C VAL A 127 5.59 22.79 -17.75
N PRO A 128 5.75 22.24 -18.97
CA PRO A 128 5.19 22.86 -20.19
C PRO A 128 3.68 23.03 -20.15
N VAL A 129 2.96 22.06 -19.55
CA VAL A 129 1.49 22.14 -19.45
C VAL A 129 1.06 23.28 -18.53
N PHE A 130 1.75 23.49 -17.40
CA PHE A 130 1.49 24.62 -16.52
C PHE A 130 1.89 25.96 -17.15
N MET A 131 2.91 25.98 -17.98
CA MET A 131 3.26 27.18 -18.74
C MET A 131 2.15 27.58 -19.74
N LEU A 132 1.38 26.61 -20.29
CA LEU A 132 0.20 26.92 -21.08
C LEU A 132 -0.88 27.65 -20.26
N CYS A 133 -1.03 27.35 -18.96
CA CYS A 133 -1.97 28.09 -18.11
C CYS A 133 -1.61 29.58 -18.00
N ALA A 134 -0.32 29.93 -18.00
CA ALA A 134 0.12 31.33 -18.00
C ALA A 134 -0.25 32.08 -19.29
N LEU A 135 -0.38 31.39 -20.43
CA LEU A 135 -0.79 31.99 -21.71
C LEU A 135 -2.25 32.44 -21.70
N PHE A 136 -3.12 31.82 -20.89
CA PHE A 136 -4.50 32.29 -20.69
C PHE A 136 -4.55 33.59 -19.91
N GLY A 137 -3.47 33.97 -19.23
CA GLY A 137 -3.41 35.11 -18.33
C GLY A 137 -3.84 34.77 -16.90
N GLY A 138 -3.71 35.76 -15.98
CA GLY A 138 -4.10 35.58 -14.57
C GLY A 138 -3.15 34.73 -13.71
N VAL A 139 -2.08 34.17 -14.27
CA VAL A 139 -1.07 33.37 -13.58
C VAL A 139 0.32 33.88 -13.91
N SER A 140 1.11 34.19 -12.88
CA SER A 140 2.49 34.62 -13.03
C SER A 140 3.46 33.43 -13.04
N PHE A 141 4.62 33.60 -13.67
CA PHE A 141 5.69 32.60 -13.63
C PHE A 141 6.19 32.31 -12.21
N ASP A 142 6.15 33.33 -11.33
CA ASP A 142 6.49 33.18 -9.92
C ASP A 142 5.53 32.23 -9.18
N GLN A 143 4.23 32.33 -9.43
CA GLN A 143 3.24 31.38 -8.88
C GLN A 143 3.52 29.94 -9.35
N ILE A 144 3.85 29.74 -10.64
CA ILE A 144 4.21 28.43 -11.18
C ILE A 144 5.48 27.92 -10.48
N ALA A 145 6.51 28.75 -10.35
CA ALA A 145 7.76 28.38 -9.70
C ALA A 145 7.55 28.00 -8.21
N ARG A 146 6.76 28.79 -7.46
CA ARG A 146 6.41 28.50 -6.07
C ARG A 146 5.63 27.18 -5.95
N MET A 147 4.67 26.94 -6.84
CA MET A 147 3.89 25.70 -6.89
C MET A 147 4.79 24.47 -7.12
N PHE A 148 5.71 24.53 -8.08
CA PHE A 148 6.66 23.44 -8.31
C PHE A 148 7.65 23.26 -7.15
N ALA A 149 8.13 24.35 -6.53
CA ALA A 149 8.99 24.27 -5.35
C ALA A 149 8.29 23.57 -4.18
N VAL A 150 7.03 23.92 -3.88
CA VAL A 150 6.21 23.28 -2.85
C VAL A 150 6.00 21.79 -3.19
N THR A 151 5.68 21.48 -4.44
CA THR A 151 5.47 20.09 -4.87
C THR A 151 6.75 19.26 -4.71
N LEU A 152 7.90 19.75 -5.15
CA LEU A 152 9.18 19.05 -5.02
C LEU A 152 9.60 18.84 -3.57
N ALA A 153 9.45 19.87 -2.72
CA ALA A 153 9.73 19.77 -1.30
C ALA A 153 8.81 18.76 -0.60
N SER A 154 7.52 18.75 -0.97
CA SER A 154 6.54 17.76 -0.48
C SER A 154 6.88 16.33 -0.89
N VAL A 155 7.28 16.12 -2.14
CA VAL A 155 7.73 14.81 -2.65
C VAL A 155 8.94 14.31 -1.88
N LEU A 156 9.91 15.17 -1.62
CA LEU A 156 11.10 14.81 -0.84
C LEU A 156 10.74 14.44 0.60
N ALA A 157 9.91 15.26 1.27
CA ALA A 157 9.50 15.00 2.65
C ALA A 157 8.66 13.72 2.78
N CYS A 158 7.66 13.54 1.92
CA CYS A 158 6.79 12.35 1.95
C CYS A 158 7.54 11.08 1.53
N GLY A 159 8.44 11.17 0.56
CA GLY A 159 9.33 10.07 0.17
C GLY A 159 10.29 9.68 1.27
N SER A 160 10.88 10.66 1.97
CA SER A 160 11.75 10.43 3.14
C SER A 160 10.98 9.75 4.27
N LEU A 161 9.74 10.17 4.53
CA LEU A 161 8.86 9.53 5.51
C LEU A 161 8.59 8.06 5.14
N GLY A 162 8.18 7.80 3.89
CA GLY A 162 7.91 6.45 3.40
C GLY A 162 9.13 5.53 3.48
N SER A 163 10.30 6.00 3.05
CA SER A 163 11.56 5.26 3.13
C SER A 163 11.96 4.95 4.57
N THR A 164 11.91 5.92 5.48
CA THR A 164 12.28 5.76 6.88
C THR A 164 11.36 4.78 7.61
N LEU A 165 10.05 4.89 7.41
CA LEU A 165 9.08 3.96 7.97
C LEU A 165 9.26 2.54 7.42
N ALA A 166 9.59 2.39 6.14
CA ALA A 166 9.86 1.09 5.53
C ALA A 166 11.16 0.46 6.04
N LEU A 167 12.20 1.24 6.31
CA LEU A 167 13.43 0.76 6.98
C LEU A 167 13.15 0.29 8.41
N TRP A 168 12.24 0.95 9.11
CA TRP A 168 11.87 0.59 10.48
C TRP A 168 10.94 -0.62 10.57
N ARG A 169 9.96 -0.78 9.64
CA ARG A 169 8.96 -1.85 9.66
C ARG A 169 9.45 -3.10 8.93
N GLU A 170 8.97 -4.27 9.36
CA GLU A 170 9.40 -5.56 8.81
C GLU A 170 8.58 -6.00 7.59
N LYS A 171 7.28 -5.65 7.57
CA LYS A 171 6.33 -6.10 6.54
C LYS A 171 5.88 -4.95 5.65
N THR A 172 5.72 -5.22 4.36
CA THR A 172 5.32 -4.22 3.35
C THR A 172 4.01 -3.54 3.71
N PHE A 173 2.99 -4.29 4.17
CA PHE A 173 1.72 -3.68 4.63
C PHE A 173 1.94 -2.67 5.74
N GLN A 174 2.70 -3.04 6.78
CA GLN A 174 2.95 -2.14 7.91
C GLN A 174 3.65 -0.85 7.47
N ALA A 175 4.61 -0.95 6.54
CA ALA A 175 5.32 0.21 6.01
C ALA A 175 4.39 1.15 5.25
N VAL A 176 3.62 0.61 4.30
CA VAL A 176 2.68 1.38 3.47
C VAL A 176 1.57 1.98 4.34
N ALA A 177 0.92 1.17 5.18
CA ALA A 177 -0.18 1.62 6.03
C ALA A 177 0.26 2.72 7.02
N MET A 178 1.41 2.54 7.69
CA MET A 178 1.96 3.57 8.59
C MET A 178 2.30 4.86 7.85
N THR A 179 2.85 4.77 6.64
CA THR A 179 3.17 5.96 5.85
C THR A 179 1.90 6.74 5.51
N VAL A 180 0.84 6.06 5.05
CA VAL A 180 -0.46 6.69 4.76
C VAL A 180 -1.08 7.28 6.02
N LEU A 181 -1.10 6.52 7.13
CA LEU A 181 -1.70 6.98 8.39
C LEU A 181 -0.99 8.21 8.97
N VAL A 182 0.35 8.21 8.99
CA VAL A 182 1.13 9.35 9.48
C VAL A 182 0.92 10.58 8.58
N LEU A 183 0.88 10.38 7.26
CA LEU A 183 0.62 11.47 6.32
C LEU A 183 -0.78 12.06 6.51
N VAL A 184 -1.82 11.22 6.61
CA VAL A 184 -3.19 11.68 6.83
C VAL A 184 -3.32 12.35 8.19
N LEU A 185 -2.71 11.81 9.24
CA LEU A 185 -2.69 12.43 10.58
C LEU A 185 -2.03 13.81 10.53
N TRP A 186 -0.89 13.91 9.83
CA TRP A 186 -0.19 15.19 9.64
C TRP A 186 -1.06 16.23 8.95
N LEU A 187 -1.72 15.85 7.85
CA LEU A 187 -2.63 16.73 7.12
C LEU A 187 -3.85 17.13 7.97
N ALA A 188 -4.40 16.19 8.74
CA ALA A 188 -5.55 16.44 9.61
C ALA A 188 -5.23 17.40 10.75
N VAL A 189 -4.09 17.22 11.44
CA VAL A 189 -3.67 18.10 12.55
C VAL A 189 -3.50 19.55 12.05
N TRP A 190 -2.77 19.74 10.95
CA TRP A 190 -2.57 21.08 10.40
C TRP A 190 -3.82 21.64 9.72
N GLY A 191 -4.72 20.78 9.25
CA GLY A 191 -6.06 21.18 8.82
C GLY A 191 -6.89 21.76 9.95
N ILE A 192 -6.86 21.12 11.13
CA ILE A 192 -7.53 21.65 12.35
C ILE A 192 -6.89 22.97 12.82
N VAL A 193 -5.56 23.05 12.81
CA VAL A 193 -4.86 24.32 13.16
C VAL A 193 -5.27 25.45 12.21
N ALA A 194 -5.41 25.16 10.91
CA ALA A 194 -5.82 26.17 9.92
C ALA A 194 -7.21 26.76 10.18
N THR A 195 -8.11 26.04 10.87
CA THR A 195 -9.45 26.56 11.23
C THR A 195 -9.45 27.54 12.40
N GLY A 196 -8.32 27.73 13.10
CA GLY A 196 -8.23 28.56 14.32
C GLY A 196 -8.78 27.89 15.57
N ALA A 197 -9.20 26.61 15.51
CA ALA A 197 -9.80 25.91 16.65
C ALA A 197 -8.84 25.69 17.83
N VAL A 198 -7.53 25.71 17.58
CA VAL A 198 -6.49 25.46 18.60
C VAL A 198 -5.93 26.77 19.17
N PHE A 199 -5.64 27.74 18.31
CA PHE A 199 -5.17 29.09 18.65
C PHE A 199 -5.41 30.01 17.46
N ASP A 200 -5.62 31.29 17.70
CA ASP A 200 -5.81 32.31 16.65
C ASP A 200 -4.46 32.82 16.12
N SER A 201 -3.52 33.05 17.01
CA SER A 201 -2.16 33.46 16.69
C SER A 201 -1.15 32.94 17.70
N TRP A 202 0.04 32.57 17.24
CA TRP A 202 1.14 32.09 18.06
C TRP A 202 2.46 32.71 17.54
N LEU A 203 3.30 33.24 18.45
CA LEU A 203 4.55 33.91 18.11
C LEU A 203 4.41 35.04 17.06
N GLY A 204 3.27 35.76 17.07
CA GLY A 204 3.01 36.86 16.15
C GLY A 204 2.58 36.43 14.73
N LEU A 205 2.35 35.14 14.49
CA LEU A 205 1.88 34.60 13.23
C LEU A 205 0.45 34.07 13.37
N SER A 206 -0.36 34.22 12.31
CA SER A 206 -1.69 33.64 12.24
C SER A 206 -1.65 32.09 12.22
N CYS A 207 -2.71 31.45 12.69
CA CYS A 207 -2.86 29.99 12.59
C CYS A 207 -2.76 29.49 11.14
N GLN A 208 -3.22 30.29 10.18
CA GLN A 208 -3.15 29.99 8.76
C GLN A 208 -1.70 30.01 8.24
N ALA A 209 -0.89 30.97 8.67
CA ALA A 209 0.52 31.04 8.31
C ALA A 209 1.32 29.85 8.86
N TRP A 210 1.03 29.41 10.10
CA TRP A 210 1.61 28.19 10.65
C TRP A 210 1.18 26.96 9.87
N ALA A 211 -0.11 26.83 9.58
CA ALA A 211 -0.62 25.71 8.79
C ALA A 211 0.01 25.66 7.40
N ALA A 212 0.19 26.82 6.75
CA ALA A 212 0.86 26.91 5.45
C ALA A 212 2.35 26.56 5.53
N GLY A 213 3.01 26.86 6.65
CA GLY A 213 4.43 26.52 6.87
C GLY A 213 4.67 25.03 7.12
N PHE A 214 3.66 24.26 7.55
CA PHE A 214 3.85 22.87 7.93
C PHE A 214 3.03 21.87 7.10
N SER A 215 1.94 22.29 6.47
CA SER A 215 1.09 21.42 5.66
C SER A 215 1.33 21.65 4.16
N PRO A 216 1.66 20.60 3.38
CA PRO A 216 1.81 20.74 1.93
C PRO A 216 0.52 21.22 1.26
N TRP A 217 -0.66 20.86 1.82
CA TRP A 217 -1.95 21.29 1.29
C TRP A 217 -2.18 22.79 1.47
N GLN A 218 -1.90 23.34 2.66
CA GLN A 218 -2.05 24.77 2.89
C GLN A 218 -0.96 25.57 2.16
N ALA A 219 0.26 25.02 2.08
CA ALA A 219 1.36 25.63 1.34
C ALA A 219 1.05 25.78 -0.17
N ILE A 220 0.39 24.82 -0.81
CA ILE A 220 0.02 24.93 -2.23
C ILE A 220 -1.09 25.94 -2.44
N VAL A 221 -2.06 26.02 -1.50
CA VAL A 221 -3.10 27.08 -1.53
C VAL A 221 -2.46 28.46 -1.50
N GLU A 222 -1.49 28.66 -0.61
CA GLU A 222 -0.76 29.93 -0.51
C GLU A 222 0.13 30.20 -1.74
N ALA A 223 0.82 29.17 -2.25
CA ALA A 223 1.69 29.29 -3.43
C ALA A 223 0.92 29.67 -4.71
N THR A 224 -0.36 29.31 -4.81
CA THR A 224 -1.21 29.61 -5.97
C THR A 224 -1.90 30.97 -5.90
N ARG A 225 -1.86 31.64 -4.73
CA ARG A 225 -2.41 33.00 -4.60
C ARG A 225 -1.54 34.03 -5.30
N PRO A 226 -2.14 35.10 -5.86
CA PRO A 226 -1.39 36.25 -6.36
C PRO A 226 -0.54 36.88 -5.25
N TYR A 227 0.64 37.40 -5.59
CA TYR A 227 1.59 37.94 -4.61
C TYR A 227 1.03 39.15 -3.81
N VAL A 228 0.08 39.87 -4.43
CA VAL A 228 -0.59 41.05 -3.80
C VAL A 228 -1.51 40.63 -2.65
N GLU A 229 -2.01 39.41 -2.66
CA GLU A 229 -2.89 38.85 -1.62
C GLU A 229 -2.13 38.02 -0.59
N ALA A 230 -0.80 37.87 -0.75
CA ALA A 230 0.03 37.13 0.17
C ALA A 230 0.10 37.87 1.51
N GLU A 231 -0.05 37.14 2.62
CA GLU A 231 0.12 37.70 3.95
C GLU A 231 1.50 38.39 4.12
N PRO A 232 1.59 39.44 4.96
CA PRO A 232 2.82 40.19 5.16
C PRO A 232 3.95 39.26 5.58
N ALA A 233 5.13 39.57 5.07
CA ALA A 233 6.34 38.79 5.24
C ALA A 233 6.62 38.45 6.71
N LEU A 234 7.03 37.20 6.92
CA LEU A 234 7.52 36.69 8.21
C LEU A 234 8.89 37.30 8.60
N GLY A 235 9.12 38.58 8.42
CA GLY A 235 10.43 39.18 8.61
C GLY A 235 11.50 38.51 7.73
N PRO A 236 12.63 38.02 8.30
CA PRO A 236 13.71 37.40 7.52
C PRO A 236 13.34 36.06 6.85
N LEU A 237 12.23 35.42 7.24
CA LEU A 237 11.77 34.16 6.65
C LEU A 237 10.93 34.36 5.39
N GLY A 238 10.55 35.59 5.03
CA GLY A 238 9.80 35.88 3.82
C GLY A 238 8.31 35.50 3.92
N THR A 239 7.82 34.68 2.99
CA THR A 239 6.43 34.26 2.94
C THR A 239 6.21 32.90 3.64
N PRO A 240 4.95 32.51 3.99
CA PRO A 240 4.63 31.17 4.51
C PRO A 240 5.13 30.04 3.62
N VAL A 241 5.21 30.25 2.29
CA VAL A 241 5.78 29.27 1.34
C VAL A 241 7.26 29.00 1.61
N HIS A 242 8.06 30.06 1.90
CA HIS A 242 9.48 29.86 2.23
C HIS A 242 9.65 29.11 3.56
N LEU A 243 8.80 29.40 4.55
CA LEU A 243 8.76 28.63 5.80
C LEU A 243 8.50 27.16 5.53
N PHE A 244 7.52 26.84 4.66
CA PHE A 244 7.22 25.46 4.27
C PHE A 244 8.43 24.77 3.61
N LEU A 245 9.10 25.44 2.68
CA LEU A 245 10.29 24.89 2.02
C LEU A 245 11.39 24.54 3.03
N LEU A 246 11.65 25.44 3.98
CA LEU A 246 12.62 25.25 5.05
C LEU A 246 12.22 24.05 5.93
N VAL A 247 10.96 23.99 6.38
CA VAL A 247 10.43 22.92 7.24
C VAL A 247 10.46 21.59 6.51
N ALA A 248 10.04 21.52 5.25
CA ALA A 248 10.03 20.29 4.47
C ALA A 248 11.46 19.73 4.26
N VAL A 249 12.44 20.62 3.99
CA VAL A 249 13.85 20.23 3.90
C VAL A 249 14.37 19.77 5.26
N ALA A 250 14.07 20.50 6.35
CA ALA A 250 14.49 20.13 7.70
C ALA A 250 13.92 18.75 8.12
N ILE A 251 12.63 18.50 7.87
CA ILE A 251 11.99 17.19 8.11
C ILE A 251 12.67 16.10 7.27
N SER A 252 12.95 16.38 6.00
CA SER A 252 13.62 15.42 5.12
C SER A 252 15.02 15.07 5.62
N VAL A 253 15.80 16.06 6.03
CA VAL A 253 17.15 15.86 6.60
C VAL A 253 17.07 15.08 7.90
N LEU A 254 16.13 15.44 8.80
CA LEU A 254 15.94 14.73 10.06
C LEU A 254 15.57 13.24 9.85
N LEU A 255 14.57 12.98 9.01
CA LEU A 255 14.12 11.61 8.72
C LEU A 255 15.22 10.76 8.09
N ASN A 256 15.93 11.30 7.09
CA ASN A 256 17.04 10.59 6.48
C ASN A 256 18.24 10.43 7.43
N GLY A 257 18.51 11.42 8.28
CA GLY A 257 19.53 11.33 9.33
C GLY A 257 19.24 10.19 10.30
N VAL A 258 18.00 10.10 10.79
CA VAL A 258 17.54 8.99 11.64
C VAL A 258 17.65 7.66 10.89
N ALA A 259 17.23 7.60 9.62
CA ALA A 259 17.31 6.39 8.81
C ALA A 259 18.77 5.92 8.63
N VAL A 260 19.71 6.85 8.33
CA VAL A 260 21.15 6.56 8.18
C VAL A 260 21.76 6.05 9.47
N ALA A 261 21.41 6.67 10.62
CA ALA A 261 21.91 6.26 11.92
C ALA A 261 21.38 4.88 12.35
N MET A 262 20.12 4.59 12.05
CA MET A 262 19.40 3.43 12.59
C MET A 262 19.28 2.26 11.61
N VAL A 263 19.65 2.38 10.34
CA VAL A 263 19.42 1.34 9.33
C VAL A 263 20.00 -0.02 9.72
N ARG A 264 21.19 -0.06 10.30
CA ARG A 264 21.84 -1.31 10.77
C ARG A 264 21.24 -1.83 12.07
N VAL A 265 20.79 -0.93 12.95
CA VAL A 265 20.13 -1.30 14.22
C VAL A 265 18.75 -1.91 13.96
N TRP A 266 17.99 -1.34 13.04
CA TRP A 266 16.67 -1.86 12.69
C TRP A 266 16.69 -3.14 11.86
N ASN A 267 17.80 -3.40 11.16
CA ASN A 267 17.94 -4.55 10.27
C ASN A 267 19.21 -5.34 10.62
N PRO A 268 19.29 -5.95 11.83
CA PRO A 268 20.43 -6.78 12.20
C PRO A 268 20.51 -8.00 11.29
N SER A 269 21.72 -8.42 10.94
CA SER A 269 21.95 -9.71 10.27
C SER A 269 21.46 -10.82 11.20
N ARG A 270 20.81 -11.85 10.68
CA ARG A 270 20.23 -12.94 11.49
C ARG A 270 21.29 -13.70 12.31
N GLU A 271 22.53 -13.68 11.89
CA GLU A 271 23.66 -14.28 12.59
C GLU A 271 23.97 -13.62 13.95
N SER A 272 23.56 -12.34 14.13
CA SER A 272 23.80 -11.60 15.37
C SER A 272 22.60 -11.58 16.33
N GLN A 273 21.46 -12.17 15.95
CA GLN A 273 20.35 -12.33 16.90
C GLN A 273 20.63 -13.56 17.77
N PRO A 274 20.80 -13.39 19.09
CA PRO A 274 20.76 -14.55 19.97
C PRO A 274 19.38 -15.20 19.78
N VAL A 275 19.40 -16.43 19.28
CA VAL A 275 18.18 -17.21 19.09
C VAL A 275 17.52 -17.29 20.45
N SER A 276 16.33 -16.72 20.61
CA SER A 276 15.63 -16.81 21.88
C SER A 276 15.39 -18.29 22.16
N ARG A 277 15.68 -18.73 23.39
CA ARG A 277 15.54 -20.14 23.81
C ARG A 277 14.15 -20.72 23.49
N GLU A 278 13.13 -19.85 23.36
CA GLU A 278 11.78 -20.23 22.92
C GLU A 278 11.68 -20.53 21.40
N GLU A 279 12.43 -19.81 20.55
CA GLU A 279 12.48 -20.10 19.10
C GLU A 279 13.25 -21.39 18.81
N ASP A 280 14.26 -21.72 19.61
CA ASP A 280 14.99 -22.98 19.48
C ASP A 280 14.16 -24.20 19.85
N THR A 281 13.30 -24.10 20.84
CA THR A 281 12.36 -25.17 21.21
C THR A 281 11.34 -25.41 20.09
N TRP A 282 10.84 -24.36 19.42
CA TRP A 282 9.93 -24.51 18.30
C TRP A 282 10.59 -25.04 17.03
N ARG A 283 11.87 -24.74 16.81
CA ARG A 283 12.62 -25.27 15.65
C ARG A 283 13.07 -26.70 15.82
N ARG A 284 13.23 -27.15 17.04
CA ARG A 284 13.62 -28.54 17.38
C ARG A 284 12.43 -29.48 17.42
N GLN A 285 11.22 -28.97 17.60
CA GLN A 285 10.01 -29.80 17.52
C GLN A 285 9.61 -29.99 16.07
N SER A 286 9.76 -31.20 15.57
CA SER A 286 9.26 -31.59 14.26
C SER A 286 7.74 -31.46 14.21
N ILE A 287 7.21 -31.03 13.04
CA ILE A 287 5.77 -31.06 12.77
C ILE A 287 5.18 -32.48 12.78
N TRP A 288 6.02 -33.50 12.71
CA TRP A 288 5.64 -34.91 12.66
C TRP A 288 5.44 -35.56 14.04
N GLY A 289 5.71 -34.83 15.14
CA GLY A 289 5.47 -35.27 16.51
C GLY A 289 6.66 -35.93 17.18
N ALA A 290 6.54 -36.14 18.48
CA ALA A 290 7.62 -36.62 19.37
C ALA A 290 8.17 -38.02 19.00
N GLU A 291 7.36 -38.88 18.40
CA GLU A 291 7.77 -40.21 17.96
C GLU A 291 8.80 -40.16 16.82
N HIS A 292 8.67 -39.20 15.90
CA HIS A 292 9.61 -39.04 14.80
C HIS A 292 10.91 -38.37 15.23
N ASP A 293 10.86 -37.52 16.24
CA ASP A 293 12.05 -36.88 16.81
C ASP A 293 12.85 -37.88 17.70
N ALA A 294 12.18 -38.82 18.35
CA ALA A 294 12.85 -39.89 19.14
C ALA A 294 13.61 -40.89 18.23
N THR A 295 13.12 -41.17 17.02
CA THR A 295 13.80 -42.07 16.07
C THR A 295 15.02 -41.40 15.41
N ARG A 296 15.14 -40.09 15.45
CA ARG A 296 16.24 -39.32 14.85
C ARG A 296 17.33 -38.89 15.87
N ALA A 297 17.08 -39.09 17.16
CA ALA A 297 18.08 -38.84 18.18
C ALA A 297 19.22 -39.85 18.03
N PRO A 298 20.49 -39.41 17.99
CA PRO A 298 21.60 -40.36 18.04
C PRO A 298 21.52 -41.18 19.34
N PRO A 299 21.89 -42.44 19.34
CA PRO A 299 21.84 -43.26 20.53
C PRO A 299 22.68 -42.61 21.65
N GLU A 300 22.09 -42.41 22.82
CA GLU A 300 22.75 -41.93 24.02
C GLU A 300 23.89 -42.90 24.39
N GLY A 301 25.08 -42.62 23.90
CA GLY A 301 26.26 -43.48 24.18
C GLY A 301 27.52 -43.09 23.42
N ALA A 302 27.46 -42.15 22.51
CA ALA A 302 28.62 -41.79 21.66
C ALA A 302 29.26 -40.42 22.01
N SER A 303 29.18 -39.96 23.24
CA SER A 303 29.69 -38.62 23.61
C SER A 303 30.59 -38.66 24.84
N ALA A 304 31.73 -39.33 24.78
CA ALA A 304 32.79 -39.10 25.77
C ALA A 304 34.21 -39.51 25.31
N ALA A 305 34.44 -39.87 24.05
CA ALA A 305 35.75 -40.39 23.65
C ALA A 305 36.49 -39.60 22.55
N ASP A 306 35.98 -38.48 22.08
CA ASP A 306 36.59 -37.80 20.89
C ASP A 306 36.86 -36.30 21.11
N GLN A 307 37.21 -35.88 22.33
CA GLN A 307 37.61 -34.49 22.63
C GLN A 307 39.05 -34.31 23.15
N THR A 308 39.93 -35.27 22.96
CA THR A 308 41.33 -35.13 23.45
C THR A 308 42.42 -35.24 22.37
N ASP A 309 42.09 -35.08 21.07
CA ASP A 309 43.18 -35.22 20.06
C ASP A 309 43.16 -34.13 18.95
N SER A 310 43.00 -32.86 19.30
CA SER A 310 43.15 -31.76 18.35
C SER A 310 43.91 -30.54 18.88
N ALA A 311 44.93 -30.78 19.69
CA ALA A 311 45.87 -29.73 20.10
C ALA A 311 47.31 -30.16 19.83
N ASP A 312 47.67 -30.45 18.61
CA ASP A 312 49.07 -30.38 18.13
C ASP A 312 49.15 -30.70 16.62
N ARG A 313 49.15 -29.68 15.80
CA ARG A 313 49.81 -29.61 14.48
C ARG A 313 49.65 -28.22 13.84
N GLN A 314 50.46 -27.30 14.33
CA GLN A 314 50.91 -26.16 13.54
C GLN A 314 52.13 -26.58 12.74
N GLY A 315 52.17 -26.21 11.44
CA GLY A 315 53.46 -26.15 10.72
C GLY A 315 53.38 -26.45 9.23
N ALA A 316 53.24 -25.42 8.39
CA ALA A 316 53.90 -25.12 7.13
C ALA A 316 53.68 -26.00 5.86
N PRO A 317 54.19 -25.56 4.65
CA PRO A 317 53.53 -24.56 3.78
C PRO A 317 53.33 -25.08 2.33
N ALA A 318 52.58 -24.28 1.56
CA ALA A 318 52.58 -24.08 0.10
C ALA A 318 53.04 -25.21 -0.87
N GLY A 319 52.16 -25.50 -1.84
CA GLY A 319 52.51 -26.25 -3.04
C GLY A 319 51.42 -26.15 -4.11
N THR A 320 51.71 -25.37 -5.10
CA THR A 320 51.07 -25.20 -6.42
C THR A 320 50.83 -26.53 -7.16
N GLY A 321 49.69 -26.66 -7.86
CA GLY A 321 49.59 -27.72 -8.86
C GLY A 321 48.19 -27.89 -9.48
N LEU A 322 47.99 -27.23 -10.60
CA LEU A 322 47.37 -27.67 -11.86
C LEU A 322 46.06 -28.51 -11.87
N LEU A 323 45.17 -27.96 -12.61
CA LEU A 323 44.04 -28.45 -13.42
C LEU A 323 44.19 -29.91 -13.95
N THR A 324 43.12 -30.71 -13.81
CA THR A 324 42.77 -31.76 -14.76
C THR A 324 41.27 -32.00 -14.76
N GLU A 325 40.70 -31.96 -15.95
CA GLU A 325 39.27 -32.24 -16.28
C GLU A 325 38.89 -33.70 -16.07
N PRO A 326 37.59 -34.00 -15.90
CA PRO A 326 37.09 -35.38 -15.80
C PRO A 326 36.68 -35.92 -17.18
N ARG A 327 37.02 -37.16 -17.43
CA ARG A 327 36.56 -37.99 -18.56
C ARG A 327 35.33 -38.82 -18.17
N PRO A 328 34.42 -39.11 -19.13
CA PRO A 328 33.16 -39.80 -18.88
C PRO A 328 33.25 -41.31 -19.10
N GLY A 329 32.34 -42.03 -18.46
CA GLY A 329 31.91 -43.37 -18.91
C GLY A 329 32.14 -44.51 -17.94
N ALA A 330 31.08 -44.98 -17.30
CA ALA A 330 30.90 -46.38 -16.98
C ALA A 330 29.41 -46.66 -16.74
N GLN A 331 29.01 -47.73 -17.36
CA GLN A 331 27.69 -48.26 -17.66
C GLN A 331 26.87 -48.70 -16.44
N VAL A 332 25.58 -48.62 -16.65
CA VAL A 332 24.45 -49.26 -15.94
C VAL A 332 24.62 -50.80 -15.93
N SER A 333 24.35 -51.41 -14.81
CA SER A 333 23.90 -52.79 -14.71
C SER A 333 22.85 -52.90 -13.58
N GLU A 334 21.64 -53.13 -14.01
CA GLU A 334 20.61 -53.71 -13.15
C GLU A 334 20.95 -55.15 -12.76
N PRO A 335 20.49 -55.60 -11.62
CA PRO A 335 19.76 -56.87 -11.61
C PRO A 335 18.47 -56.81 -10.79
N GLY A 336 17.43 -57.37 -11.41
CA GLY A 336 16.21 -57.73 -10.74
C GLY A 336 16.38 -58.90 -9.79
N GLY A 337 15.41 -59.12 -8.93
CA GLY A 337 15.34 -60.29 -8.06
C GLY A 337 14.33 -60.12 -6.93
N ASP A 338 13.14 -60.60 -7.19
CA ASP A 338 12.26 -61.41 -6.34
C ASP A 338 11.92 -60.99 -4.91
N LEU A 339 10.64 -60.76 -4.72
CA LEU A 339 9.89 -60.86 -3.47
C LEU A 339 9.91 -62.29 -2.91
N PRO A 340 9.93 -62.48 -1.61
CA PRO A 340 9.10 -63.54 -1.01
C PRO A 340 8.19 -63.01 0.08
N SER A 341 6.92 -63.34 -0.10
CA SER A 341 5.88 -63.41 0.90
C SER A 341 6.21 -64.50 1.93
N SER A 342 6.11 -64.18 3.22
CA SER A 342 5.53 -65.11 4.23
C SER A 342 5.59 -64.49 5.62
N VAL A 343 4.44 -64.30 6.21
CA VAL A 343 4.17 -64.12 7.64
C VAL A 343 4.37 -65.46 8.36
N PRO A 344 4.94 -65.51 9.55
CA PRO A 344 4.54 -66.50 10.52
C PRO A 344 3.92 -65.89 11.75
N ALA A 345 2.80 -66.50 12.15
CA ALA A 345 2.08 -66.28 13.38
C ALA A 345 2.79 -66.91 14.58
N GLY A 346 2.71 -66.20 15.70
CA GLY A 346 2.48 -66.77 17.00
C GLY A 346 3.60 -67.53 17.71
N SER A 347 4.05 -66.99 18.84
CA SER A 347 4.24 -67.84 20.01
C SER A 347 4.06 -67.01 21.28
N ALA A 348 3.09 -67.41 22.07
CA ALA A 348 2.84 -66.90 23.41
C ALA A 348 3.91 -67.46 24.37
N ASP A 349 4.54 -66.59 25.15
CA ASP A 349 5.41 -66.96 26.26
C ASP A 349 4.61 -66.96 27.57
N PRO A 350 4.54 -68.08 28.33
CA PRO A 350 3.81 -68.18 29.57
C PRO A 350 4.76 -68.11 30.77
N HIS A 351 5.27 -66.92 31.14
CA HIS A 351 5.86 -66.68 32.46
C HIS A 351 5.69 -65.22 32.87
N ARG A 352 4.52 -64.94 33.43
CA ARG A 352 4.33 -63.72 34.21
C ARG A 352 3.96 -64.10 35.62
N SER A 353 4.91 -63.85 36.55
CA SER A 353 4.69 -64.02 38.03
C SER A 353 3.71 -62.96 38.52
N PRO A 354 2.79 -63.32 39.46
CA PRO A 354 1.83 -62.37 40.02
C PRO A 354 2.51 -61.66 41.22
N GLY A 355 2.88 -60.40 41.04
CA GLY A 355 3.44 -59.65 42.15
C GLY A 355 3.92 -58.23 41.95
N ASP A 356 3.54 -57.54 40.90
CA ASP A 356 3.83 -56.11 40.81
C ASP A 356 2.52 -55.31 40.70
N ALA A 357 2.14 -54.76 41.85
CA ALA A 357 1.11 -53.73 41.92
C ALA A 357 1.62 -52.45 41.22
N PRO A 358 0.78 -51.77 40.43
CA PRO A 358 1.20 -50.55 39.77
C PRO A 358 1.46 -49.46 40.80
N ALA A 359 2.65 -48.85 40.72
CA ALA A 359 2.97 -47.63 41.46
C ALA A 359 1.98 -46.51 41.06
N PRO A 360 1.48 -45.73 42.03
CA PRO A 360 0.56 -44.64 41.73
C PRO A 360 1.29 -43.51 41.01
N ASP A 361 0.68 -43.04 39.92
CA ASP A 361 0.91 -41.75 39.29
C ASP A 361 2.33 -41.41 38.79
N ALA A 362 2.83 -42.18 37.85
CA ALA A 362 3.67 -41.58 36.83
C ALA A 362 2.73 -40.75 35.95
N LEU A 363 2.88 -39.44 36.03
CA LEU A 363 2.19 -38.42 35.22
C LEU A 363 2.07 -38.92 33.79
N ALA A 364 0.87 -39.28 33.37
CA ALA A 364 0.56 -39.53 31.96
C ALA A 364 1.09 -38.34 31.16
N PRO A 365 1.84 -38.55 30.08
CA PRO A 365 2.29 -37.45 29.23
C PRO A 365 1.02 -36.66 28.83
N LYS A 366 0.97 -35.40 29.25
CA LYS A 366 -0.10 -34.49 28.82
C LYS A 366 -0.16 -34.61 27.32
N ASP A 367 -1.28 -35.07 26.79
CA ASP A 367 -1.55 -35.12 25.36
C ASP A 367 -1.04 -33.84 24.73
N PRO A 368 -0.15 -33.92 23.74
CA PRO A 368 0.26 -32.72 23.03
C PRO A 368 -1.04 -32.09 22.48
N ARG A 369 -1.35 -30.90 22.95
CA ARG A 369 -2.55 -30.18 22.54
C ARG A 369 -2.48 -30.04 21.03
N THR A 370 -3.03 -30.99 20.30
CA THR A 370 -3.18 -30.96 18.85
C THR A 370 -4.05 -29.76 18.51
N ARG A 371 -3.46 -28.80 17.84
CA ARG A 371 -4.19 -27.61 17.40
C ARG A 371 -5.08 -28.04 16.24
N HIS A 372 -6.39 -28.07 16.45
CA HIS A 372 -7.33 -28.31 15.36
C HIS A 372 -7.22 -27.20 14.32
N VAL A 373 -6.90 -27.54 13.08
CA VAL A 373 -6.87 -26.63 11.94
C VAL A 373 -8.30 -26.56 11.41
N TRP A 374 -8.78 -25.37 11.05
CA TRP A 374 -10.12 -25.17 10.50
C TRP A 374 -10.20 -25.76 9.08
N ASP A 375 -11.43 -25.94 8.57
CA ASP A 375 -11.68 -26.45 7.22
C ASP A 375 -10.95 -25.63 6.14
N ASN A 376 -10.80 -24.30 6.36
CA ASN A 376 -9.93 -23.47 5.53
C ASN A 376 -8.61 -23.17 6.27
N PRO A 377 -7.50 -23.84 5.90
CA PRO A 377 -6.22 -23.71 6.56
C PRO A 377 -5.58 -22.31 6.35
N ILE A 378 -5.91 -21.62 5.25
CA ILE A 378 -5.41 -20.27 4.97
C ILE A 378 -6.00 -19.27 5.96
N ILE A 379 -7.32 -19.28 6.19
CA ILE A 379 -7.98 -18.42 7.19
C ILE A 379 -7.39 -18.69 8.57
N TRP A 380 -7.25 -19.95 8.95
CA TRP A 380 -6.66 -20.33 10.23
C TRP A 380 -5.25 -19.77 10.39
N ARG A 381 -4.42 -19.89 9.36
CA ARG A 381 -3.05 -19.35 9.34
C ARG A 381 -3.05 -17.82 9.47
N GLU A 382 -3.84 -17.10 8.69
CA GLU A 382 -3.90 -15.63 8.71
C GLU A 382 -4.34 -15.08 10.07
N ILE A 383 -5.22 -15.80 10.77
CA ILE A 383 -5.77 -15.39 12.06
C ILE A 383 -4.86 -15.78 13.24
N ARG A 384 -4.35 -17.02 13.25
CA ARG A 384 -3.69 -17.61 14.41
C ARG A 384 -2.17 -17.43 14.45
N THR A 385 -1.52 -17.29 13.28
CA THR A 385 -0.05 -17.30 13.19
C THR A 385 0.58 -15.92 13.26
N TRP A 386 -0.18 -14.86 13.49
CA TRP A 386 0.33 -13.48 13.42
C TRP A 386 1.11 -13.24 12.12
N ALA A 387 0.55 -13.66 10.98
CA ALA A 387 1.18 -13.60 9.66
C ALA A 387 1.77 -12.21 9.34
N TYR A 388 1.17 -11.15 9.91
CA TYR A 388 1.61 -9.76 9.73
C TYR A 388 2.45 -9.22 10.91
N GLY A 389 2.85 -10.08 11.86
CA GLY A 389 3.68 -9.73 13.01
C GLY A 389 2.96 -8.94 14.11
N ARG A 390 3.50 -9.04 15.35
CA ARG A 390 2.91 -8.35 16.55
C ARG A 390 2.86 -6.82 16.40
N LYS A 391 3.73 -6.24 15.56
CA LYS A 391 3.83 -4.78 15.35
C LYS A 391 2.64 -4.19 14.55
N ILE A 392 1.69 -5.00 14.05
CA ILE A 392 0.44 -4.54 13.44
C ILE A 392 -0.40 -3.72 14.43
N LEU A 393 -0.25 -3.97 15.73
CA LEU A 393 -0.93 -3.20 16.78
C LEU A 393 -0.64 -1.70 16.69
N ILE A 394 0.55 -1.30 16.22
CA ILE A 394 0.90 0.12 16.07
C ILE A 394 0.10 0.75 14.92
N VAL A 395 -0.10 0.01 13.82
CA VAL A 395 -0.96 0.46 12.70
C VAL A 395 -2.40 0.64 13.19
N ARG A 396 -2.91 -0.32 13.97
CA ARG A 396 -4.25 -0.23 14.57
C ARG A 396 -4.37 0.96 15.52
N LEU A 397 -3.38 1.16 16.39
CA LEU A 397 -3.36 2.30 17.31
C LEU A 397 -3.34 3.64 16.56
N ALA A 398 -2.51 3.79 15.53
CA ALA A 398 -2.47 4.99 14.71
C ALA A 398 -3.82 5.26 14.02
N TYR A 399 -4.48 4.21 13.52
CA TYR A 399 -5.82 4.33 12.96
C TYR A 399 -6.87 4.73 14.02
N LEU A 400 -6.80 4.15 15.21
CA LEU A 400 -7.71 4.50 16.32
C LEU A 400 -7.57 5.96 16.75
N VAL A 401 -6.35 6.51 16.74
CA VAL A 401 -6.12 7.95 17.02
C VAL A 401 -6.80 8.80 15.96
N LEU A 402 -6.62 8.48 14.67
CA LEU A 402 -7.30 9.21 13.57
C LEU A 402 -8.82 9.08 13.65
N PHE A 403 -9.32 7.89 13.96
CA PHE A 403 -10.75 7.66 14.16
C PHE A 403 -11.29 8.51 15.34
N ALA A 404 -10.59 8.51 16.47
CA ALA A 404 -10.99 9.29 17.65
C ALA A 404 -11.01 10.81 17.36
N LEU A 405 -10.04 11.33 16.60
CA LEU A 405 -10.04 12.72 16.16
C LEU A 405 -11.23 13.04 15.25
N SER A 406 -11.50 12.16 14.26
CA SER A 406 -12.63 12.35 13.35
C SER A 406 -13.98 12.22 14.07
N ALA A 407 -14.15 11.22 14.92
CA ALA A 407 -15.36 11.01 15.71
C ALA A 407 -15.58 12.15 16.72
N GLY A 408 -14.51 12.60 17.39
CA GLY A 408 -14.56 13.74 18.31
C GLY A 408 -14.94 15.05 17.63
N SER A 409 -14.42 15.30 16.42
CA SER A 409 -14.80 16.47 15.63
C SER A 409 -16.27 16.44 15.22
N LEU A 410 -16.77 15.27 14.78
CA LEU A 410 -18.18 15.08 14.42
C LEU A 410 -19.12 15.21 15.63
N TYR A 411 -18.71 14.65 16.78
CA TYR A 411 -19.46 14.80 18.03
C TYR A 411 -19.59 16.27 18.45
N TRP A 412 -18.46 17.00 18.47
CA TRP A 412 -18.43 18.42 18.82
C TRP A 412 -19.29 19.27 17.87
N MET A 413 -19.26 18.97 16.57
CA MET A 413 -20.08 19.64 15.57
C MET A 413 -21.58 19.33 15.74
N ALA A 414 -21.93 18.09 16.11
CA ALA A 414 -23.31 17.70 16.36
C ALA A 414 -23.88 18.40 17.62
N ASP A 415 -23.08 18.49 18.69
CA ASP A 415 -23.47 19.11 19.96
C ASP A 415 -23.59 20.64 19.86
N SER A 416 -22.74 21.29 19.05
CA SER A 416 -22.77 22.75 18.85
C SER A 416 -23.92 23.25 17.96
N GLY A 417 -24.78 22.38 17.46
CA GLY A 417 -26.01 22.72 16.71
C GLY A 417 -25.76 23.47 15.39
N THR A 418 -24.52 23.48 14.92
CA THR A 418 -24.13 24.20 13.70
C THR A 418 -24.66 23.45 12.48
N SER A 419 -25.38 24.15 11.59
CA SER A 419 -25.85 23.64 10.28
C SER A 419 -24.68 23.19 9.35
N LEU A 420 -23.44 23.39 9.77
CA LEU A 420 -22.20 22.90 9.14
C LEU A 420 -22.07 21.36 9.14
N VAL A 421 -22.89 20.65 9.94
CA VAL A 421 -22.85 19.17 10.03
C VAL A 421 -23.06 18.50 8.66
N ARG A 422 -23.91 19.05 7.79
CA ARG A 422 -24.14 18.48 6.45
C ARG A 422 -22.97 18.63 5.47
N GLY A 423 -22.17 19.68 5.57
CA GLY A 423 -21.04 19.92 4.64
C GLY A 423 -19.72 19.38 5.16
N SER A 424 -19.24 19.90 6.27
CA SER A 424 -17.91 19.53 6.83
C SER A 424 -17.91 18.14 7.50
N GLY A 425 -19.03 17.74 8.11
CA GLY A 425 -19.17 16.41 8.69
C GLY A 425 -19.16 15.31 7.64
N SER A 426 -19.84 15.50 6.52
CA SER A 426 -19.82 14.55 5.40
C SER A 426 -18.41 14.42 4.79
N ALA A 427 -17.64 15.51 4.70
CA ALA A 427 -16.27 15.48 4.20
C ALA A 427 -15.33 14.70 5.14
N ALA A 428 -15.44 14.86 6.46
CA ALA A 428 -14.66 14.11 7.44
C ALA A 428 -14.98 12.61 7.38
N LEU A 429 -16.26 12.25 7.28
CA LEU A 429 -16.70 10.87 7.15
C LEU A 429 -16.22 10.25 5.82
N ALA A 430 -16.34 10.97 4.70
CA ALA A 430 -15.84 10.52 3.40
C ALA A 430 -14.32 10.30 3.40
N ALA A 431 -13.56 11.19 4.03
CA ALA A 431 -12.11 11.02 4.20
C ALA A 431 -11.76 9.78 5.01
N LEU A 432 -12.52 9.49 6.09
CA LEU A 432 -12.33 8.30 6.92
C LEU A 432 -12.65 7.01 6.14
N PHE A 433 -13.73 6.98 5.35
CA PHE A 433 -14.06 5.85 4.48
C PHE A 433 -13.01 5.64 3.39
N LEU A 434 -12.54 6.71 2.74
CA LEU A 434 -11.49 6.61 1.72
C LEU A 434 -10.18 6.07 2.32
N LEU A 435 -9.79 6.54 3.50
CA LEU A 435 -8.65 6.01 4.23
C LEU A 435 -8.81 4.52 4.50
N SER A 436 -9.97 4.09 4.97
CA SER A 436 -10.27 2.69 5.24
C SER A 436 -10.22 1.84 3.97
N LEU A 437 -10.76 2.30 2.85
CA LEU A 437 -10.66 1.64 1.54
C LEU A 437 -9.20 1.47 1.09
N VAL A 438 -8.38 2.50 1.25
CA VAL A 438 -6.94 2.46 0.93
C VAL A 438 -6.22 1.42 1.80
N LEU A 439 -6.54 1.36 3.10
CA LEU A 439 -5.90 0.40 4.02
C LEU A 439 -6.34 -1.05 3.76
N VAL A 440 -7.62 -1.28 3.48
CA VAL A 440 -8.14 -2.61 3.09
C VAL A 440 -7.49 -3.08 1.78
N ASN A 441 -7.43 -2.21 0.77
CA ASN A 441 -6.77 -2.52 -0.50
C ASN A 441 -5.28 -2.76 -0.34
N ALA A 442 -4.56 -1.94 0.44
CA ALA A 442 -3.15 -2.13 0.76
C ALA A 442 -2.89 -3.47 1.46
N GLN A 443 -3.75 -3.86 2.42
CA GLN A 443 -3.66 -5.16 3.08
C GLN A 443 -3.87 -6.30 2.08
N ALA A 444 -4.87 -6.18 1.21
CA ALA A 444 -5.21 -7.20 0.23
C ALA A 444 -4.06 -7.44 -0.78
N VAL A 445 -3.54 -6.38 -1.41
CA VAL A 445 -2.47 -6.52 -2.39
C VAL A 445 -1.16 -7.01 -1.75
N THR A 446 -0.84 -6.53 -0.55
CA THR A 446 0.40 -6.92 0.14
C THR A 446 0.34 -8.32 0.74
N SER A 447 -0.85 -8.85 1.04
CA SER A 447 -1.01 -10.23 1.53
C SER A 447 -0.48 -11.27 0.55
N LEU A 448 -0.61 -10.99 -0.74
CA LEU A 448 -0.16 -11.89 -1.80
C LEU A 448 1.28 -11.59 -2.25
N THR A 449 1.59 -10.29 -2.45
CA THR A 449 2.90 -9.88 -2.95
C THR A 449 4.01 -10.18 -1.96
N SER A 450 3.79 -10.06 -0.66
CA SER A 450 4.82 -10.38 0.35
C SER A 450 5.10 -11.88 0.46
N GLU A 451 4.09 -12.73 0.25
CA GLU A 451 4.29 -14.19 0.19
C GLU A 451 5.07 -14.61 -1.05
N ARG A 452 4.76 -14.00 -2.19
CA ARG A 452 5.51 -14.23 -3.42
C ARG A 452 6.96 -13.77 -3.32
N ASP A 453 7.20 -12.54 -2.85
CA ASP A 453 8.55 -12.01 -2.67
C ASP A 453 9.35 -12.82 -1.63
N GLY A 454 8.66 -13.37 -0.62
CA GLY A 454 9.23 -14.28 0.37
C GLY A 454 9.36 -15.74 -0.06
N ARG A 455 8.95 -16.09 -1.30
CA ARG A 455 8.88 -17.47 -1.84
C ARG A 455 8.01 -18.43 -1.01
N ALA A 456 7.13 -17.90 -0.19
CA ALA A 456 6.18 -18.71 0.57
C ALA A 456 4.98 -19.13 -0.30
N LEU A 457 4.69 -18.37 -1.36
CA LEU A 457 3.60 -18.69 -2.28
C LEU A 457 3.88 -20.02 -3.02
N ASP A 458 5.11 -20.27 -3.46
CA ASP A 458 5.49 -21.51 -4.15
C ASP A 458 5.24 -22.74 -3.29
N LEU A 459 5.51 -22.66 -1.97
CA LEU A 459 5.21 -23.74 -1.02
C LEU A 459 3.72 -23.97 -0.83
N LEU A 460 2.91 -22.91 -0.86
CA LEU A 460 1.46 -23.00 -0.78
C LEU A 460 0.86 -23.62 -2.04
N LEU A 461 1.43 -23.32 -3.20
CA LEU A 461 0.98 -23.87 -4.49
C LEU A 461 1.28 -25.36 -4.67
N VAL A 462 2.28 -25.89 -3.96
CA VAL A 462 2.58 -27.34 -3.95
C VAL A 462 1.64 -28.11 -2.99
N SER A 463 0.99 -27.40 -2.04
CA SER A 463 0.04 -28.02 -1.14
C SER A 463 -1.30 -28.31 -1.83
N ASP A 464 -2.08 -29.24 -1.27
CA ASP A 464 -3.36 -29.72 -1.80
C ASP A 464 -4.53 -28.74 -1.54
N LEU A 465 -4.27 -27.44 -1.76
CA LEU A 465 -5.23 -26.36 -1.57
C LEU A 465 -6.03 -26.10 -2.83
N THR A 466 -7.34 -26.04 -2.68
CA THR A 466 -8.22 -25.63 -3.78
C THR A 466 -8.13 -24.12 -4.05
N PRO A 467 -8.32 -23.68 -5.31
CA PRO A 467 -8.36 -22.25 -5.64
C PRO A 467 -9.36 -21.45 -4.80
N LYS A 468 -10.51 -22.04 -4.50
CA LYS A 468 -11.55 -21.42 -3.66
C LYS A 468 -11.07 -21.21 -2.23
N GLU A 469 -10.48 -22.21 -1.60
CA GLU A 469 -9.92 -22.10 -0.24
C GLU A 469 -8.84 -21.03 -0.17
N PHE A 470 -7.99 -20.93 -1.20
CA PHE A 470 -6.95 -19.92 -1.26
C PHE A 470 -7.53 -18.51 -1.36
N VAL A 471 -8.38 -18.22 -2.37
CA VAL A 471 -8.92 -16.88 -2.62
C VAL A 471 -9.81 -16.42 -1.47
N TYR A 472 -10.78 -17.26 -1.03
CA TYR A 472 -11.63 -16.91 0.12
C TYR A 472 -10.85 -16.86 1.43
N GLY A 473 -9.83 -17.70 1.57
CA GLY A 473 -8.92 -17.67 2.72
C GLY A 473 -8.17 -16.35 2.82
N LYS A 474 -7.65 -15.84 1.71
CA LYS A 474 -6.99 -14.53 1.65
C LYS A 474 -7.94 -13.38 1.93
N LEU A 475 -9.11 -13.36 1.28
CA LEU A 475 -10.12 -12.32 1.53
C LEU A 475 -10.57 -12.31 3.00
N GLY A 476 -10.84 -13.47 3.59
CA GLY A 476 -11.20 -13.60 5.00
C GLY A 476 -10.09 -13.09 5.93
N GLY A 477 -8.82 -13.41 5.63
CA GLY A 477 -7.66 -12.91 6.34
C GLY A 477 -7.52 -11.39 6.26
N VAL A 478 -7.76 -10.80 5.10
CA VAL A 478 -7.75 -9.34 4.90
C VAL A 478 -8.80 -8.67 5.79
N PHE A 479 -10.05 -9.11 5.74
CA PHE A 479 -11.12 -8.52 6.56
C PHE A 479 -10.89 -8.71 8.06
N TYR A 480 -10.37 -9.86 8.50
CA TYR A 480 -10.03 -10.05 9.89
C TYR A 480 -8.94 -9.10 10.38
N ASN A 481 -7.91 -8.89 9.57
CA ASN A 481 -6.78 -8.03 9.93
C ASN A 481 -7.12 -6.53 9.87
N THR A 482 -8.11 -6.13 9.05
CA THR A 482 -8.57 -4.74 8.90
C THR A 482 -9.94 -4.48 9.54
N LYS A 483 -10.44 -5.39 10.38
CA LYS A 483 -11.80 -5.31 10.96
C LYS A 483 -12.08 -3.98 11.68
N GLU A 484 -11.09 -3.45 12.41
CA GLU A 484 -11.24 -2.16 13.09
C GLU A 484 -11.41 -1.01 12.08
N MET A 485 -10.72 -1.09 10.94
CA MET A 485 -10.77 -0.08 9.88
C MET A 485 -12.10 -0.13 9.09
N VAL A 486 -12.76 -1.28 9.07
CA VAL A 486 -14.06 -1.48 8.42
C VAL A 486 -15.20 -1.17 9.38
N VAL A 487 -15.16 -1.73 10.58
CA VAL A 487 -16.30 -1.69 11.53
C VAL A 487 -16.45 -0.32 12.18
N LEU A 488 -15.36 0.35 12.57
CA LEU A 488 -15.45 1.61 13.31
C LEU A 488 -16.13 2.74 12.51
N PRO A 489 -15.83 2.99 11.22
CA PRO A 489 -16.57 3.98 10.45
C PRO A 489 -18.05 3.63 10.27
N MET A 490 -18.37 2.33 10.15
CA MET A 490 -19.76 1.87 10.08
C MET A 490 -20.51 2.14 11.39
N LEU A 491 -19.88 1.87 12.54
CA LEU A 491 -20.44 2.20 13.85
C LEU A 491 -20.64 3.72 14.04
N LEU A 492 -19.75 4.53 13.49
CA LEU A 492 -19.90 5.99 13.50
C LEU A 492 -21.14 6.42 12.71
N CYS A 493 -21.47 5.77 11.59
CA CYS A 493 -22.72 6.02 10.85
C CYS A 493 -23.96 5.66 11.67
N VAL A 494 -23.92 4.56 12.41
CA VAL A 494 -25.00 4.18 13.33
C VAL A 494 -25.17 5.22 14.44
N TYR A 495 -24.07 5.75 14.98
CA TYR A 495 -24.12 6.86 15.94
C TYR A 495 -24.74 8.12 15.34
N LEU A 496 -24.38 8.52 14.11
CA LEU A 496 -24.95 9.68 13.42
C LEU A 496 -26.46 9.51 13.14
N TRP A 497 -26.92 8.30 12.85
CA TRP A 497 -28.34 7.99 12.77
C TRP A 497 -29.03 8.16 14.10
N HIS A 498 -28.49 7.64 15.19
CA HIS A 498 -29.03 7.80 16.53
C HIS A 498 -29.08 9.27 16.97
N ALA A 499 -28.07 10.07 16.55
CA ALA A 499 -28.04 11.52 16.80
C ALA A 499 -29.00 12.32 15.89
N GLY A 500 -29.79 11.66 15.03
CA GLY A 500 -30.75 12.31 14.13
C GLY A 500 -30.14 13.03 12.93
N ALA A 501 -28.83 12.85 12.67
CA ALA A 501 -28.12 13.45 11.53
C ALA A 501 -28.35 12.69 10.21
N LEU A 502 -28.72 11.40 10.30
CA LEU A 502 -29.01 10.52 9.16
C LEU A 502 -30.39 9.89 9.33
N SER A 503 -31.14 9.70 8.25
CA SER A 503 -32.33 8.88 8.22
C SER A 503 -31.97 7.38 8.24
N LEU A 504 -32.94 6.52 8.63
CA LEU A 504 -32.71 5.06 8.59
C LEU A 504 -32.44 4.56 7.17
N GLU A 505 -33.09 5.13 6.19
CA GLU A 505 -32.92 4.80 4.77
C GLU A 505 -31.51 5.15 4.31
N GLU A 506 -31.00 6.34 4.61
CA GLU A 506 -29.64 6.78 4.29
C GLU A 506 -28.59 5.92 5.00
N LEU A 507 -28.84 5.52 6.25
CA LEU A 507 -27.97 4.61 6.98
C LEU A 507 -27.83 3.26 6.25
N ILE A 508 -28.95 2.66 5.83
CA ILE A 508 -28.93 1.37 5.11
C ILE A 508 -28.17 1.51 3.79
N TYR A 509 -28.46 2.55 3.00
CA TYR A 509 -27.77 2.78 1.74
C TYR A 509 -26.26 2.97 1.93
N LEU A 510 -25.86 3.71 2.95
CA LEU A 510 -24.47 3.96 3.27
C LEU A 510 -23.76 2.67 3.71
N LEU A 511 -24.33 1.92 4.65
CA LEU A 511 -23.71 0.69 5.17
C LEU A 511 -23.53 -0.38 4.09
N VAL A 512 -24.58 -0.64 3.30
CA VAL A 512 -24.52 -1.65 2.23
C VAL A 512 -23.61 -1.18 1.09
N GLY A 513 -23.72 0.08 0.67
CA GLY A 513 -22.86 0.64 -0.38
C GLY A 513 -21.39 0.59 -0.01
N VAL A 514 -21.04 0.98 1.21
CA VAL A 514 -19.65 0.93 1.71
C VAL A 514 -19.17 -0.52 1.88
N ALA A 515 -20.01 -1.45 2.31
CA ALA A 515 -19.66 -2.87 2.39
C ALA A 515 -19.28 -3.43 1.01
N VAL A 516 -20.04 -3.09 -0.05
CA VAL A 516 -19.72 -3.47 -1.43
C VAL A 516 -18.39 -2.85 -1.88
N LEU A 517 -18.14 -1.57 -1.54
CA LEU A 517 -16.86 -0.91 -1.86
C LEU A 517 -15.68 -1.55 -1.14
N TYR A 518 -15.84 -2.01 0.11
CA TYR A 518 -14.78 -2.75 0.81
C TYR A 518 -14.51 -4.11 0.15
N CYS A 519 -15.55 -4.84 -0.27
CA CYS A 519 -15.39 -6.09 -1.01
C CYS A 519 -14.67 -5.85 -2.34
N PHE A 520 -15.05 -4.81 -3.07
CA PHE A 520 -14.36 -4.38 -4.29
C PHE A 520 -12.89 -4.05 -4.04
N ALA A 521 -12.58 -3.23 -3.03
CA ALA A 521 -11.21 -2.83 -2.71
C ALA A 521 -10.34 -4.03 -2.30
N ALA A 522 -10.89 -4.97 -1.53
CA ALA A 522 -10.19 -6.20 -1.16
C ALA A 522 -9.94 -7.09 -2.38
N MET A 523 -10.97 -7.32 -3.23
CA MET A 523 -10.82 -8.14 -4.43
C MET A 523 -9.88 -7.51 -5.45
N LEU A 524 -9.92 -6.19 -5.64
CA LEU A 524 -8.99 -5.45 -6.49
C LEU A 524 -7.54 -5.65 -6.03
N GLY A 525 -7.28 -5.61 -4.72
CA GLY A 525 -5.96 -5.86 -4.16
C GLY A 525 -5.46 -7.28 -4.44
N VAL A 526 -6.31 -8.29 -4.23
CA VAL A 526 -6.00 -9.70 -4.52
C VAL A 526 -5.75 -9.88 -6.03
N HIS A 527 -6.63 -9.36 -6.88
CA HIS A 527 -6.49 -9.43 -8.34
C HIS A 527 -5.18 -8.81 -8.82
N ALA A 528 -4.84 -7.60 -8.38
CA ALA A 528 -3.57 -6.96 -8.72
C ALA A 528 -2.36 -7.74 -8.19
N GLY A 529 -2.46 -8.31 -6.98
CA GLY A 529 -1.44 -9.19 -6.40
C GLY A 529 -1.17 -10.44 -7.25
N MET A 530 -2.19 -11.02 -7.88
CA MET A 530 -2.07 -12.16 -8.79
C MET A 530 -1.57 -11.74 -10.18
N ALA A 531 -2.09 -10.65 -10.73
CA ALA A 531 -1.83 -10.22 -12.11
C ALA A 531 -0.41 -9.69 -12.35
N TYR A 532 0.20 -9.03 -11.37
CA TYR A 532 1.50 -8.38 -11.52
C TYR A 532 2.63 -9.15 -10.87
N GLU A 533 3.72 -9.41 -11.59
CA GLU A 533 4.92 -10.10 -11.06
C GLU A 533 5.70 -9.26 -10.04
N ASN A 534 5.73 -7.95 -10.24
CA ASN A 534 6.45 -7.02 -9.38
C ASN A 534 5.53 -6.41 -8.32
N SER A 535 5.87 -6.57 -7.05
CA SER A 535 5.08 -6.06 -5.92
C SER A 535 4.86 -4.55 -5.98
N ARG A 536 5.85 -3.76 -6.42
CA ARG A 536 5.68 -2.31 -6.64
C ARG A 536 4.61 -2.00 -7.67
N SER A 537 4.60 -2.74 -8.79
CA SER A 537 3.59 -2.54 -9.84
C SER A 537 2.21 -2.95 -9.34
N ALA A 538 2.10 -4.08 -8.64
CA ALA A 538 0.85 -4.55 -8.05
C ALA A 538 0.26 -3.52 -7.07
N ILE A 539 1.06 -3.05 -6.11
CA ILE A 539 0.66 -2.05 -5.11
C ILE A 539 0.33 -0.72 -5.78
N GLY A 540 1.18 -0.24 -6.69
CA GLY A 540 0.97 1.01 -7.41
C GLY A 540 -0.29 1.01 -8.27
N THR A 541 -0.56 -0.07 -8.99
CA THR A 541 -1.77 -0.20 -9.83
C THR A 541 -3.02 -0.32 -8.97
N SER A 542 -3.00 -1.17 -7.94
CA SER A 542 -4.17 -1.39 -7.09
C SER A 542 -4.58 -0.11 -6.34
N LEU A 543 -3.65 0.50 -5.63
CA LEU A 543 -3.91 1.76 -4.91
C LEU A 543 -4.13 2.93 -5.87
N GLY A 544 -3.44 2.95 -7.01
CA GLY A 544 -3.66 3.94 -8.07
C GLY A 544 -5.06 3.87 -8.67
N THR A 545 -5.62 2.67 -8.82
CA THR A 545 -7.01 2.47 -9.27
C THR A 545 -8.01 3.03 -8.25
N VAL A 546 -7.83 2.74 -6.96
CA VAL A 546 -8.67 3.32 -5.89
C VAL A 546 -8.58 4.84 -5.91
N PHE A 547 -7.36 5.38 -5.98
CA PHE A 547 -7.14 6.82 -6.05
C PHE A 547 -7.81 7.46 -7.28
N PHE A 548 -7.67 6.86 -8.46
CA PHE A 548 -8.29 7.35 -9.69
C PHE A 548 -9.82 7.34 -9.59
N LEU A 549 -10.42 6.25 -9.15
CA LEU A 549 -11.88 6.13 -9.10
C LEU A 549 -12.52 7.13 -8.14
N PHE A 550 -11.94 7.34 -6.97
CA PHE A 550 -12.58 8.21 -5.97
C PHE A 550 -12.07 9.66 -6.05
N LEU A 551 -10.77 9.88 -6.06
CA LEU A 551 -10.20 11.22 -6.03
C LEU A 551 -10.09 11.83 -7.43
N GLY A 552 -9.73 11.06 -8.45
CA GLY A 552 -9.63 11.54 -9.83
C GLY A 552 -10.99 11.96 -10.39
N VAL A 553 -12.02 11.14 -10.17
CA VAL A 553 -13.39 11.47 -10.57
C VAL A 553 -13.92 12.67 -9.79
N ALA A 554 -13.67 12.76 -8.47
CA ALA A 554 -14.05 13.92 -7.66
C ALA A 554 -13.34 15.21 -8.12
N ALA A 555 -12.08 15.15 -8.53
CA ALA A 555 -11.35 16.28 -9.09
C ALA A 555 -11.98 16.75 -10.42
N CYS A 556 -12.36 15.83 -11.29
CA CYS A 556 -13.06 16.15 -12.55
C CYS A 556 -14.42 16.82 -12.28
N MET A 557 -15.17 16.32 -11.30
CA MET A 557 -16.42 16.95 -10.84
C MET A 557 -16.21 18.39 -10.35
N ARG A 558 -15.14 18.62 -9.59
CA ARG A 558 -14.79 19.98 -9.10
C ARG A 558 -14.48 20.92 -10.28
N ILE A 559 -13.80 20.43 -11.32
CA ILE A 559 -13.55 21.21 -12.54
C ILE A 559 -14.88 21.60 -13.20
N MET A 560 -15.81 20.67 -13.37
CA MET A 560 -17.10 20.95 -13.96
C MET A 560 -17.89 21.97 -13.15
N LEU A 561 -17.95 21.81 -11.83
CA LEU A 561 -18.64 22.76 -10.94
C LEU A 561 -18.01 24.16 -10.94
N ALA A 562 -16.68 24.24 -11.03
CA ALA A 562 -15.97 25.52 -11.04
C ALA A 562 -16.26 26.36 -12.29
N PHE A 563 -16.49 25.71 -13.44
CA PHE A 563 -16.61 26.39 -14.72
C PHE A 563 -18.03 26.42 -15.29
N SER A 564 -18.91 25.45 -14.98
CA SER A 564 -20.27 25.42 -15.53
C SER A 564 -21.35 25.84 -14.52
N GLY A 565 -21.14 25.63 -13.24
CA GLY A 565 -22.18 25.78 -12.23
C GLY A 565 -23.37 24.83 -12.40
N GLN A 566 -23.41 24.01 -13.45
CA GLN A 566 -24.48 23.10 -13.81
C GLN A 566 -23.92 21.75 -14.25
N PHE A 567 -24.63 20.65 -13.91
CA PHE A 567 -24.23 19.29 -14.28
C PHE A 567 -24.63 18.90 -15.72
N GLU A 568 -25.30 19.77 -16.46
CA GLU A 568 -25.82 19.46 -17.81
C GLU A 568 -24.71 19.34 -18.87
N ALA A 569 -23.55 19.98 -18.66
CA ALA A 569 -22.41 19.89 -19.57
C ALA A 569 -21.59 18.60 -19.34
N GLN A 570 -22.19 17.44 -19.61
CA GLN A 570 -21.57 16.13 -19.35
C GLN A 570 -20.59 15.67 -20.44
N LEU A 571 -20.61 16.30 -21.62
CA LEU A 571 -19.80 15.88 -22.77
C LEU A 571 -18.29 15.81 -22.49
N PRO A 572 -17.67 16.77 -21.81
CA PRO A 572 -16.25 16.69 -21.46
C PRO A 572 -15.90 15.53 -20.53
N PHE A 573 -16.87 15.11 -19.70
CA PHE A 573 -16.66 13.98 -18.79
C PHE A 573 -16.66 12.63 -19.50
N LEU A 574 -17.37 12.48 -20.62
CA LEU A 574 -17.30 11.28 -21.46
C LEU A 574 -15.88 10.95 -21.88
N GLY A 575 -15.06 11.96 -22.18
CA GLY A 575 -13.65 11.77 -22.48
C GLY A 575 -12.88 11.17 -21.30
N LEU A 576 -13.09 11.66 -20.05
CA LEU A 576 -12.46 11.08 -18.86
C LEU A 576 -12.89 9.63 -18.64
N ILE A 577 -14.17 9.31 -18.87
CA ILE A 577 -14.69 7.94 -18.78
C ILE A 577 -14.02 7.05 -19.81
N VAL A 578 -13.93 7.47 -21.05
CA VAL A 578 -13.35 6.67 -22.13
C VAL A 578 -11.86 6.45 -21.90
N PHE A 579 -11.08 7.51 -21.66
CA PHE A 579 -9.64 7.37 -21.41
C PHE A 579 -9.34 6.70 -20.08
N GLY A 580 -10.07 7.03 -19.02
CA GLY A 580 -9.95 6.40 -17.72
C GLY A 580 -10.35 4.93 -17.75
N GLY A 581 -11.44 4.60 -18.43
CA GLY A 581 -11.90 3.24 -18.65
C GLY A 581 -10.90 2.40 -19.46
N ALA A 582 -10.35 2.96 -20.53
CA ALA A 582 -9.28 2.32 -21.30
C ALA A 582 -8.02 2.08 -20.42
N GLY A 583 -7.62 3.08 -19.63
CA GLY A 583 -6.51 2.94 -18.67
C GLY A 583 -6.75 1.87 -17.62
N LEU A 584 -7.97 1.80 -17.07
CA LEU A 584 -8.37 0.75 -16.14
C LEU A 584 -8.40 -0.63 -16.80
N TYR A 585 -8.90 -0.74 -18.02
CA TYR A 585 -8.88 -1.98 -18.77
C TYR A 585 -7.45 -2.48 -18.99
N LEU A 586 -6.54 -1.61 -19.40
CA LEU A 586 -5.13 -1.95 -19.53
C LEU A 586 -4.50 -2.36 -18.19
N ALA A 587 -4.91 -1.74 -17.08
CA ALA A 587 -4.38 -2.04 -15.76
C ALA A 587 -4.93 -3.35 -15.18
N LEU A 588 -6.23 -3.62 -15.32
CA LEU A 588 -6.90 -4.79 -14.76
C LEU A 588 -6.79 -6.02 -15.67
N GLY A 589 -6.72 -5.84 -16.99
CA GLY A 589 -6.68 -6.91 -17.99
C GLY A 589 -5.28 -7.41 -18.36
N VAL A 590 -4.22 -7.08 -17.61
CA VAL A 590 -2.82 -7.40 -17.98
C VAL A 590 -2.57 -8.88 -18.23
N ARG A 591 -3.16 -9.77 -17.43
CA ARG A 591 -3.02 -11.23 -17.59
C ARG A 591 -4.25 -11.89 -18.17
N ASN A 592 -5.42 -11.33 -17.92
CA ASN A 592 -6.70 -11.91 -18.34
C ASN A 592 -7.62 -10.82 -18.89
N PRO A 593 -7.49 -10.46 -20.18
CA PRO A 593 -8.36 -9.50 -20.83
C PRO A 593 -9.73 -10.14 -21.11
N SER A 594 -10.67 -10.04 -20.15
CA SER A 594 -12.05 -10.52 -20.33
C SER A 594 -12.99 -9.39 -20.73
N ALA A 595 -14.09 -9.73 -21.41
CA ALA A 595 -15.14 -8.76 -21.73
C ALA A 595 -15.80 -8.21 -20.45
N ALA A 596 -15.90 -9.01 -19.39
CA ALA A 596 -16.43 -8.59 -18.09
C ALA A 596 -15.53 -7.53 -17.42
N ILE A 597 -14.21 -7.72 -17.44
CA ILE A 597 -13.24 -6.71 -16.96
C ILE A 597 -13.28 -5.46 -17.84
N GLY A 598 -13.46 -5.63 -19.16
CA GLY A 598 -13.66 -4.50 -20.08
C GLY A 598 -14.87 -3.68 -19.68
N LEU A 599 -16.04 -4.28 -19.54
CA LEU A 599 -17.26 -3.60 -19.10
C LEU A 599 -17.09 -2.94 -17.73
N ALA A 600 -16.52 -3.65 -16.76
CA ALA A 600 -16.24 -3.15 -15.42
C ALA A 600 -15.36 -1.88 -15.43
N SER A 601 -14.34 -1.86 -16.28
CA SER A 601 -13.38 -0.76 -16.39
C SER A 601 -14.01 0.54 -16.88
N PHE A 602 -15.02 0.47 -17.73
CA PHE A 602 -15.77 1.65 -18.17
C PHE A 602 -16.95 1.97 -17.25
N ALA A 603 -17.60 0.95 -16.69
CA ALA A 603 -18.74 1.15 -15.79
C ALA A 603 -18.33 1.84 -14.47
N CYS A 604 -17.19 1.47 -13.86
CA CYS A 604 -16.77 2.03 -12.57
C CYS A 604 -16.60 3.56 -12.60
N PRO A 605 -15.85 4.19 -13.51
CA PRO A 605 -15.74 5.66 -13.57
C PRO A 605 -17.09 6.33 -13.86
N LEU A 606 -17.89 5.76 -14.77
CA LEU A 606 -19.21 6.27 -15.13
C LEU A 606 -20.15 6.27 -13.92
N VAL A 607 -20.22 5.15 -13.22
CA VAL A 607 -21.11 4.99 -12.06
C VAL A 607 -20.64 5.81 -10.88
N THR A 608 -19.33 5.93 -10.66
CA THR A 608 -18.81 6.82 -9.60
C THR A 608 -19.20 8.27 -9.85
N PHE A 609 -19.07 8.72 -11.08
CA PHE A 609 -19.54 10.05 -11.47
C PHE A 609 -21.05 10.20 -11.26
N TYR A 610 -21.83 9.25 -11.75
CA TYR A 610 -23.28 9.26 -11.60
C TYR A 610 -23.71 9.25 -10.12
N ALA A 611 -23.05 8.46 -9.29
CA ALA A 611 -23.33 8.39 -7.87
C ALA A 611 -23.03 9.72 -7.14
N ILE A 612 -21.90 10.37 -7.47
CA ILE A 612 -21.56 11.68 -6.90
C ILE A 612 -22.58 12.74 -7.36
N THR A 613 -22.94 12.76 -8.64
CA THR A 613 -23.96 13.71 -9.16
C THR A 613 -25.32 13.48 -8.53
N SER A 614 -25.77 12.23 -8.42
CA SER A 614 -27.06 11.87 -7.80
C SER A 614 -27.09 12.25 -6.32
N PHE A 615 -25.98 12.10 -5.60
CA PHE A 615 -25.87 12.56 -4.23
C PHE A 615 -26.08 14.07 -4.09
N PHE A 616 -25.48 14.88 -4.96
CA PHE A 616 -25.68 16.34 -4.97
C PHE A 616 -27.11 16.74 -5.37
N MET A 617 -27.79 15.92 -6.18
CA MET A 617 -29.19 16.12 -6.56
C MET A 617 -30.19 15.54 -5.53
N SER A 618 -29.72 15.07 -4.39
CA SER A 618 -30.53 14.43 -3.34
C SER A 618 -31.25 13.15 -3.79
N GLN A 619 -30.71 12.45 -4.78
CA GLN A 619 -31.23 11.18 -5.30
C GLN A 619 -30.44 10.00 -4.72
N ASN A 620 -30.43 9.85 -3.41
CA ASN A 620 -29.59 8.89 -2.68
C ASN A 620 -29.83 7.43 -3.08
N HIS A 621 -31.08 7.05 -3.37
CA HIS A 621 -31.45 5.68 -3.78
C HIS A 621 -30.84 5.28 -5.13
N LEU A 622 -30.80 6.20 -6.11
CA LEU A 622 -30.20 5.92 -7.42
C LEU A 622 -28.67 5.78 -7.32
N ALA A 623 -28.04 6.64 -6.51
CA ALA A 623 -26.62 6.54 -6.21
C ALA A 623 -26.28 5.18 -5.58
N PHE A 624 -27.09 4.74 -4.62
CA PHE A 624 -26.92 3.45 -3.96
C PHE A 624 -27.03 2.27 -4.93
N VAL A 625 -28.12 2.20 -5.72
CA VAL A 625 -28.31 1.11 -6.69
C VAL A 625 -27.16 1.06 -7.71
N ALA A 626 -26.74 2.21 -8.22
CA ALA A 626 -25.66 2.32 -9.17
C ALA A 626 -24.33 1.79 -8.60
N ILE A 627 -23.97 2.19 -7.36
CA ILE A 627 -22.74 1.72 -6.69
C ILE A 627 -22.80 0.20 -6.48
N VAL A 628 -23.89 -0.31 -5.91
CA VAL A 628 -24.03 -1.75 -5.63
C VAL A 628 -23.95 -2.57 -6.90
N ALA A 629 -24.64 -2.15 -7.98
CA ALA A 629 -24.63 -2.86 -9.24
C ALA A 629 -23.24 -2.87 -9.90
N ALA A 630 -22.60 -1.71 -10.07
CA ALA A 630 -21.33 -1.63 -10.81
C ALA A 630 -20.16 -2.21 -10.04
N TYR A 631 -20.01 -1.85 -8.75
CA TYR A 631 -18.89 -2.36 -7.96
C TYR A 631 -19.09 -3.81 -7.53
N GLY A 632 -20.34 -4.25 -7.32
CA GLY A 632 -20.69 -5.65 -7.12
C GLY A 632 -20.36 -6.49 -8.34
N PHE A 633 -20.80 -6.05 -9.54
CA PHE A 633 -20.45 -6.68 -10.81
C PHE A 633 -18.92 -6.76 -11.00
N THR A 634 -18.21 -5.67 -10.77
CA THR A 634 -16.75 -5.62 -10.93
C THR A 634 -16.05 -6.58 -9.97
N THR A 635 -16.53 -6.69 -8.73
CA THR A 635 -15.99 -7.65 -7.75
C THR A 635 -16.13 -9.08 -8.26
N ILE A 636 -17.31 -9.44 -8.80
CA ILE A 636 -17.58 -10.76 -9.35
C ILE A 636 -16.74 -11.00 -10.62
N ALA A 637 -16.63 -10.00 -11.51
CA ALA A 637 -15.82 -10.06 -12.72
C ALA A 637 -14.33 -10.31 -12.47
N MET A 638 -13.81 -9.91 -11.30
CA MET A 638 -12.44 -10.21 -10.86
C MET A 638 -12.36 -11.54 -10.08
N LEU A 639 -13.40 -11.89 -9.32
CA LEU A 639 -13.41 -13.08 -8.46
C LEU A 639 -13.49 -14.38 -9.26
N ILE A 640 -14.37 -14.45 -10.26
CA ILE A 640 -14.57 -15.67 -11.06
C ILE A 640 -13.27 -16.08 -11.75
N PRO A 641 -12.60 -15.22 -12.54
CA PRO A 641 -11.31 -15.58 -13.14
C PRO A 641 -10.21 -15.89 -12.11
N ALA A 642 -10.22 -15.22 -10.96
CA ALA A 642 -9.25 -15.51 -9.91
C ALA A 642 -9.38 -16.92 -9.33
N ILE A 643 -10.56 -17.55 -9.42
CA ILE A 643 -10.80 -18.92 -8.99
C ILE A 643 -10.58 -19.88 -10.16
N ASP A 644 -11.18 -19.62 -11.32
CA ASP A 644 -11.20 -20.57 -12.45
C ASP A 644 -9.83 -20.66 -13.16
N GLU A 645 -9.10 -19.56 -13.24
CA GLU A 645 -7.78 -19.51 -13.88
C GLU A 645 -6.63 -19.45 -12.85
N PHE A 646 -6.89 -19.84 -11.61
CA PHE A 646 -5.92 -19.78 -10.53
C PHE A 646 -4.62 -20.49 -10.88
N ASP A 647 -4.68 -21.68 -11.45
CA ASP A 647 -3.52 -22.49 -11.77
C ASP A 647 -2.67 -21.88 -12.88
N VAL A 648 -3.31 -21.26 -13.88
CA VAL A 648 -2.63 -20.50 -14.94
C VAL A 648 -2.04 -19.18 -14.39
N ALA A 649 -2.80 -18.45 -13.59
CA ALA A 649 -2.37 -17.17 -13.01
C ALA A 649 -1.19 -17.32 -12.04
N THR A 650 -1.10 -18.46 -11.38
CA THR A 650 -0.02 -18.80 -10.43
C THR A 650 1.12 -19.60 -11.06
N GLY A 651 0.98 -20.01 -12.33
CA GLY A 651 2.02 -20.76 -13.06
C GLY A 651 2.05 -22.25 -12.75
N ARG A 652 0.97 -22.81 -12.18
CA ARG A 652 0.83 -24.26 -11.93
C ARG A 652 0.66 -25.05 -13.23
N THR A 653 -0.06 -24.48 -14.20
CA THR A 653 -0.29 -25.08 -15.54
C THR A 653 0.02 -24.06 -16.62
N THR A 654 0.41 -24.54 -17.80
CA THR A 654 0.56 -23.71 -19.00
C THR A 654 -0.77 -23.68 -19.77
N ILE A 655 -1.04 -22.57 -20.50
CA ILE A 655 -2.29 -22.33 -21.25
C ILE A 655 -2.62 -23.44 -22.29
N GLY A 656 -1.75 -24.43 -22.48
CA GLY A 656 -1.91 -25.52 -23.46
C GLY A 656 -2.39 -26.84 -22.89
N GLU A 657 -2.62 -26.97 -21.58
CA GLU A 657 -2.99 -28.24 -20.91
C GLU A 657 -4.46 -28.29 -20.42
N GLN A 658 -5.30 -27.33 -20.84
CA GLN A 658 -6.73 -27.34 -20.53
C GLN A 658 -7.54 -27.92 -21.67
#